data_1f3d226188757a7790eb13353468eabd
#
_entry.id   1f3d226188757a7790eb13353468eabd
#
_cell.length_a   1.000
_cell.length_b   1.000
_cell.length_c   1.000
_cell.angle_alpha   90.00
_cell.angle_beta   90.00
_cell.angle_gamma   90.00
#
_symmetry.space_group_name_H-M   'P 1'
#
loop_
_entity.id
_entity.type
_entity.pdbx_description
1 polymer ?
#
loop_
_entity_poly.entity_id
_entity_poly.type
_entity_poly.pdbx_seq_one_letter_code
_entity_poly.pdbx_strand_id
1 'polypeptide(L)'
;MSVWRTSLRIAVREARRAKGRTAMVLVLISLPVLGLAFAAVTYDMFDLRPSEKIDRQIGAADAKLQWYDQTPVKQNLSGDSWTNEQEQAGPGKPFQPTERDVLAQLPAGSTVIPMSGAWVDMRTAAGIGSVEVVGIDAASPLAKGIVTVLDGRAPKAGNEVALSRKAMDRMGAHVGGTVQDAARTKTYSVVGVVESPSNLGELMVTPPDLTQVGGWLVDTPGPVLWSDVRQLNAQGIAVASRSVNLDPPANPEGVLPENGGGHTDGLQIAAVIGGLGLFEVVLLAGPAFAIGARRRRRELALVSANGGTPAHLRRIVLADGIVLGLAGAVFGIALGAIGAVIARPLVEVYVAGERAGGYRFFPVALALVAALALVTGVLAALVPAVSAARQDVVAALTGRRGALRSRRRWVVLGVLLVVFGGLVAVAGALTSRAVGILGGLVLAELGLVLITPALVGVIASLGRSLPLGPRIALRDTARNRAAAAPAISAVMAAVASCVALGTFLASDTDRQVDQYRTGLPLGYAAIQLANADKGVPTPERVAAAAAPSLAVTGVQQVDGISCPKDGTGESQWCYVSAKMPAALACPFDRNAGELPAEQQKQALADPRCKTAAYQIGISSFNTVVGSGANMAALSAPSQEDLRGAATVLAAGGAVVSDPNLLTDGKLTLEVRGDDGSGDGIEKVLRTATVAGYALRTGVEASQGPPAIGMTQRIYVSPAAVAALGLSTVPEGFVVSTAKVPDQAAQDRLAAAVAELPGRGYASIELGAPTGVPLVALVLAAAAIIVALGATFVATGLAAADGRADLSTLAAIGAAPSMRRVLTLSQAGVIAGLGSLLGTVAGLGTGWAILASYNRGFTDHWPQEIPYPFAVPGVVLLLLVSIPVIAMLGTGLVTRARLPIERRAD
;
A
#
# COMPACT_ATOMS: atom_id res chain seq x y z
N MET A 1 -35.00 -32.09 20.73
CA MET A 1 -35.18 -30.99 19.74
C MET A 1 -36.20 -29.90 20.18
N SER A 2 -37.18 -30.20 20.99
CA SER A 2 -38.24 -29.23 21.42
C SER A 2 -37.70 -28.04 22.21
N VAL A 3 -36.76 -28.24 23.14
CA VAL A 3 -36.29 -27.22 24.09
C VAL A 3 -35.52 -26.07 23.36
N TRP A 4 -34.71 -26.35 22.35
CA TRP A 4 -34.04 -25.33 21.56
C TRP A 4 -35.02 -24.49 20.72
N ARG A 5 -36.09 -25.11 20.17
CA ARG A 5 -37.10 -24.36 19.40
C ARG A 5 -37.84 -23.35 20.31
N THR A 6 -38.13 -23.72 21.57
CA THR A 6 -38.74 -22.81 22.53
C THR A 6 -37.81 -21.65 22.88
N SER A 7 -36.52 -21.92 23.16
CA SER A 7 -35.54 -20.90 23.48
C SER A 7 -35.33 -19.90 22.30
N LEU A 8 -35.27 -20.39 21.07
CA LEU A 8 -35.17 -19.54 19.85
C LEU A 8 -36.41 -18.69 19.64
N ARG A 9 -37.63 -19.22 19.87
CA ARG A 9 -38.88 -18.44 19.79
C ARG A 9 -38.92 -17.32 20.85
N ILE A 10 -38.44 -17.59 22.06
CA ILE A 10 -38.32 -16.59 23.13
C ILE A 10 -37.36 -15.49 22.69
N ALA A 11 -36.15 -15.85 22.17
CA ALA A 11 -35.16 -14.92 21.72
C ALA A 11 -35.68 -14.00 20.59
N VAL A 12 -36.36 -14.55 19.57
CA VAL A 12 -36.95 -13.76 18.47
C VAL A 12 -38.03 -12.80 18.97
N ARG A 13 -38.95 -13.26 19.89
CA ARG A 13 -40.00 -12.39 20.46
C ARG A 13 -39.38 -11.25 21.24
N GLU A 14 -38.34 -11.54 22.00
CA GLU A 14 -37.65 -10.55 22.83
C GLU A 14 -36.91 -9.52 21.92
N ALA A 15 -36.23 -9.97 20.89
CA ALA A 15 -35.56 -9.10 19.91
C ALA A 15 -36.55 -8.10 19.30
N ARG A 16 -37.78 -8.52 19.03
CA ARG A 16 -38.85 -7.66 18.50
C ARG A 16 -39.44 -6.71 19.56
N ARG A 17 -39.49 -7.08 20.85
CA ARG A 17 -39.99 -6.24 21.94
C ARG A 17 -39.00 -5.16 22.35
N ALA A 18 -37.71 -5.49 22.45
CA ALA A 18 -36.64 -4.59 22.89
C ALA A 18 -35.90 -3.92 21.70
N LYS A 19 -36.64 -3.28 20.79
CA LYS A 19 -36.13 -2.74 19.50
C LYS A 19 -34.83 -1.92 19.63
N GLY A 20 -34.77 -0.99 20.60
CA GLY A 20 -33.58 -0.13 20.76
C GLY A 20 -32.33 -0.91 21.15
N ARG A 21 -32.46 -1.90 22.05
CA ARG A 21 -31.35 -2.77 22.45
C ARG A 21 -30.93 -3.69 21.30
N THR A 22 -31.91 -4.29 20.65
CA THR A 22 -31.68 -5.19 19.50
C THR A 22 -30.96 -4.45 18.39
N ALA A 23 -31.41 -3.25 18.02
CA ALA A 23 -30.75 -2.41 17.03
C ALA A 23 -29.28 -2.12 17.40
N MET A 24 -29.03 -1.78 18.68
CA MET A 24 -27.69 -1.49 19.17
C MET A 24 -26.75 -2.71 19.08
N VAL A 25 -27.22 -3.90 19.47
CA VAL A 25 -26.44 -5.15 19.36
C VAL A 25 -26.24 -5.55 17.90
N LEU A 26 -27.29 -5.38 17.07
CA LEU A 26 -27.20 -5.64 15.63
C LEU A 26 -26.15 -4.73 14.96
N VAL A 27 -26.14 -3.44 15.27
CA VAL A 27 -25.13 -2.51 14.73
C VAL A 27 -23.72 -2.96 15.13
N LEU A 28 -23.50 -3.35 16.39
CA LEU A 28 -22.20 -3.81 16.87
C LEU A 28 -21.70 -5.08 16.15
N ILE A 29 -22.60 -5.99 15.81
CA ILE A 29 -22.24 -7.22 15.09
C ILE A 29 -22.17 -6.96 13.58
N SER A 30 -23.15 -6.22 13.02
CA SER A 30 -23.25 -6.03 11.57
C SER A 30 -22.20 -5.07 11.03
N LEU A 31 -21.70 -4.09 11.80
CA LEU A 31 -20.75 -3.11 11.28
C LEU A 31 -19.38 -3.74 10.91
N PRO A 32 -18.73 -4.53 11.78
CA PRO A 32 -17.52 -5.27 11.38
C PRO A 32 -17.79 -6.32 10.30
N VAL A 33 -18.93 -7.01 10.37
CA VAL A 33 -19.33 -7.98 9.33
C VAL A 33 -19.52 -7.30 7.97
N LEU A 34 -20.09 -6.09 7.95
CA LEU A 34 -20.21 -5.26 6.77
C LEU A 34 -18.81 -4.95 6.18
N GLY A 35 -17.86 -4.52 7.03
CA GLY A 35 -16.51 -4.23 6.60
C GLY A 35 -15.81 -5.45 5.99
N LEU A 36 -15.91 -6.62 6.65
CA LEU A 36 -15.34 -7.86 6.15
C LEU A 36 -16.02 -8.33 4.85
N ALA A 37 -17.34 -8.23 4.75
CA ALA A 37 -18.08 -8.60 3.55
C ALA A 37 -17.79 -7.64 2.39
N PHE A 38 -17.71 -6.32 2.67
CA PHE A 38 -17.29 -5.32 1.69
C PHE A 38 -15.89 -5.63 1.14
N ALA A 39 -14.93 -5.88 2.03
CA ALA A 39 -13.56 -6.20 1.64
C ALA A 39 -13.48 -7.50 0.83
N ALA A 40 -14.18 -8.56 1.28
CA ALA A 40 -14.19 -9.85 0.58
C ALA A 40 -14.81 -9.76 -0.82
N VAL A 41 -15.92 -9.04 -0.98
CA VAL A 41 -16.58 -8.85 -2.28
C VAL A 41 -15.75 -7.95 -3.18
N THR A 42 -15.17 -6.86 -2.65
CA THR A 42 -14.28 -5.99 -3.41
C THR A 42 -13.06 -6.76 -3.88
N TYR A 43 -12.40 -7.51 -3.00
CA TYR A 43 -11.26 -8.36 -3.36
C TYR A 43 -11.61 -9.33 -4.49
N ASP A 44 -12.71 -10.08 -4.39
CA ASP A 44 -13.12 -11.06 -5.42
C ASP A 44 -13.47 -10.42 -6.78
N MET A 45 -13.92 -9.16 -6.79
CA MET A 45 -14.14 -8.41 -8.02
C MET A 45 -12.82 -7.94 -8.66
N PHE A 46 -11.79 -7.62 -7.86
CA PHE A 46 -10.49 -7.16 -8.36
C PHE A 46 -9.47 -8.29 -8.54
N ASP A 47 -9.66 -9.44 -7.90
CA ASP A 47 -8.88 -10.65 -8.14
C ASP A 47 -9.31 -11.30 -9.46
N LEU A 48 -8.64 -10.90 -10.54
CA LEU A 48 -8.97 -11.34 -11.90
C LEU A 48 -8.77 -12.85 -12.04
N ARG A 49 -9.77 -13.51 -12.62
CA ARG A 49 -9.63 -14.91 -13.02
C ARG A 49 -8.59 -15.06 -14.12
N PRO A 50 -7.94 -16.22 -14.26
CA PRO A 50 -6.97 -16.46 -15.34
C PRO A 50 -7.53 -16.07 -16.72
N SER A 51 -8.81 -16.34 -16.99
CA SER A 51 -9.47 -15.96 -18.25
C SER A 51 -9.58 -14.43 -18.42
N GLU A 52 -9.90 -13.70 -17.35
CA GLU A 52 -10.00 -12.23 -17.40
C GLU A 52 -8.62 -11.58 -17.49
N LYS A 53 -7.63 -12.16 -16.80
CA LYS A 53 -6.24 -11.68 -16.85
C LYS A 53 -5.67 -11.86 -18.25
N ILE A 54 -5.83 -13.03 -18.84
CA ILE A 54 -5.32 -13.31 -20.19
C ILE A 54 -6.06 -12.50 -21.27
N ASP A 55 -7.39 -12.29 -21.12
CA ASP A 55 -8.16 -11.46 -22.04
C ASP A 55 -7.69 -10.01 -22.05
N ARG A 56 -7.21 -9.48 -20.92
CA ARG A 56 -6.62 -8.13 -20.86
C ARG A 56 -5.22 -8.05 -21.45
N GLN A 57 -4.49 -9.15 -21.42
CA GLN A 57 -3.10 -9.21 -21.87
C GLN A 57 -2.99 -9.46 -23.38
N ILE A 58 -3.80 -10.37 -23.91
CA ILE A 58 -3.72 -10.82 -25.30
C ILE A 58 -5.05 -10.66 -26.10
N GLY A 59 -6.04 -10.04 -25.52
CA GLY A 59 -7.36 -9.90 -26.15
C GLY A 59 -8.07 -11.22 -26.37
N ALA A 60 -8.68 -11.41 -27.52
CA ALA A 60 -9.30 -12.66 -27.92
C ALA A 60 -8.34 -13.62 -28.66
N ALA A 61 -7.07 -13.25 -28.81
CA ALA A 61 -6.05 -14.04 -29.46
C ALA A 61 -5.71 -15.33 -28.69
N ASP A 62 -5.13 -16.34 -29.36
CA ASP A 62 -4.64 -17.57 -28.76
C ASP A 62 -3.29 -17.38 -28.08
N ALA A 63 -2.46 -16.48 -28.62
CA ALA A 63 -1.17 -16.12 -28.02
C ALA A 63 -0.77 -14.70 -28.37
N LYS A 64 0.16 -14.15 -27.55
CA LYS A 64 0.94 -12.95 -27.86
C LYS A 64 2.41 -13.35 -27.93
N LEU A 65 3.07 -13.01 -29.03
CA LEU A 65 4.48 -13.25 -29.26
C LEU A 65 5.26 -11.95 -29.06
N GLN A 66 6.42 -12.05 -28.41
CA GLN A 66 7.38 -10.95 -28.28
C GLN A 66 8.74 -11.45 -28.75
N TRP A 67 9.26 -10.85 -29.81
CA TRP A 67 10.46 -11.31 -30.51
C TRP A 67 11.42 -10.15 -30.74
N TYR A 68 12.35 -9.98 -29.81
CA TYR A 68 13.31 -8.86 -29.83
C TYR A 68 14.68 -9.23 -30.39
N ASP A 69 15.05 -10.51 -30.24
CA ASP A 69 16.29 -11.05 -30.82
C ASP A 69 16.14 -12.56 -31.11
N GLN A 70 17.19 -13.22 -31.58
CA GLN A 70 17.19 -14.65 -31.88
C GLN A 70 17.86 -15.51 -30.80
N THR A 71 18.20 -14.91 -29.66
CA THR A 71 18.81 -15.62 -28.53
C THR A 71 17.74 -16.42 -27.79
N PRO A 72 17.93 -17.73 -27.51
CA PRO A 72 16.96 -18.51 -26.74
C PRO A 72 16.61 -17.86 -25.42
N VAL A 73 15.30 -17.89 -25.08
CA VAL A 73 14.75 -17.29 -23.86
C VAL A 73 14.21 -18.36 -22.93
N LYS A 74 14.29 -18.08 -21.63
CA LYS A 74 13.50 -18.75 -20.60
C LYS A 74 12.40 -17.80 -20.15
N GLN A 75 11.21 -18.32 -19.96
CA GLN A 75 10.07 -17.53 -19.50
C GLN A 75 9.31 -18.23 -18.37
N ASN A 76 8.48 -17.46 -17.66
CA ASN A 76 7.47 -18.00 -16.74
C ASN A 76 6.23 -18.49 -17.52
N LEU A 77 5.32 -19.18 -16.86
CA LEU A 77 4.12 -19.75 -17.49
C LEU A 77 3.16 -18.68 -18.04
N SER A 78 3.06 -17.55 -17.37
CA SER A 78 2.21 -16.43 -17.81
C SER A 78 2.74 -15.73 -19.08
N GLY A 79 4.03 -15.86 -19.38
CA GLY A 79 4.68 -15.22 -20.52
C GLY A 79 4.86 -13.71 -20.36
N ASP A 80 4.79 -13.19 -19.12
CA ASP A 80 4.98 -11.77 -18.80
C ASP A 80 6.40 -11.47 -18.30
N SER A 81 7.18 -12.49 -18.01
CA SER A 81 8.57 -12.39 -17.60
C SER A 81 9.45 -13.41 -18.34
N TRP A 82 10.55 -12.94 -18.91
CA TRP A 82 11.53 -13.81 -19.57
C TRP A 82 12.94 -13.27 -19.39
N THR A 83 13.93 -14.13 -19.61
CA THR A 83 15.34 -13.78 -19.65
C THR A 83 16.02 -14.54 -20.79
N ASN A 84 17.05 -13.97 -21.37
CA ASN A 84 17.87 -14.65 -22.36
C ASN A 84 18.70 -15.75 -21.69
N GLU A 85 18.85 -16.91 -22.31
CA GLU A 85 19.66 -18.02 -21.77
C GLU A 85 21.16 -17.75 -21.85
N GLN A 86 21.57 -16.89 -22.77
CA GLN A 86 22.94 -16.45 -22.90
C GLN A 86 23.02 -14.95 -22.65
N GLU A 87 24.07 -14.49 -21.99
CA GLU A 87 24.36 -13.05 -21.94
C GLU A 87 24.39 -12.52 -23.37
N GLN A 88 23.67 -11.43 -23.62
CA GLN A 88 23.53 -10.86 -24.95
C GLN A 88 24.90 -10.59 -25.54
N ALA A 89 25.18 -11.23 -26.62
CA ALA A 89 26.18 -10.72 -27.55
C ALA A 89 25.73 -9.34 -28.00
N GLY A 90 26.47 -8.30 -27.68
CA GLY A 90 26.28 -6.87 -27.85
C GLY A 90 25.13 -6.31 -28.66
N PRO A 91 24.96 -5.02 -28.82
CA PRO A 91 23.92 -4.46 -29.65
C PRO A 91 24.08 -4.91 -31.07
N GLY A 92 23.56 -6.11 -31.37
CA GLY A 92 23.41 -6.59 -32.72
C GLY A 92 22.60 -5.58 -33.52
N LYS A 93 22.62 -5.70 -34.85
CA LYS A 93 21.71 -4.93 -35.71
C LYS A 93 20.30 -5.05 -35.12
N PRO A 94 19.53 -3.93 -35.04
CA PRO A 94 18.16 -3.97 -34.54
C PRO A 94 17.39 -5.10 -35.22
N PHE A 95 17.01 -6.13 -34.48
CA PHE A 95 16.24 -7.25 -35.02
C PHE A 95 14.77 -6.82 -35.04
N GLN A 96 14.21 -6.72 -36.22
CA GLN A 96 12.79 -6.37 -36.41
C GLN A 96 12.14 -7.43 -37.28
N PRO A 97 11.46 -8.41 -36.68
CA PRO A 97 10.77 -9.45 -37.41
C PRO A 97 9.57 -8.85 -38.18
N THR A 98 9.43 -9.29 -39.43
CA THR A 98 8.28 -8.96 -40.25
C THR A 98 7.13 -9.93 -39.96
N GLU A 99 5.89 -9.57 -40.37
CA GLU A 99 4.73 -10.45 -40.32
C GLU A 99 5.01 -11.83 -40.95
N ARG A 100 5.75 -11.86 -42.07
CA ARG A 100 6.14 -13.09 -42.76
C ARG A 100 7.07 -13.95 -41.88
N ASP A 101 8.02 -13.35 -41.18
CA ASP A 101 8.94 -14.05 -40.31
C ASP A 101 8.21 -14.72 -39.16
N VAL A 102 7.23 -14.00 -38.56
CA VAL A 102 6.40 -14.51 -37.47
C VAL A 102 5.49 -15.65 -37.96
N LEU A 103 4.84 -15.48 -39.12
CA LEU A 103 3.99 -16.51 -39.69
C LEU A 103 4.78 -17.79 -40.09
N ALA A 104 6.05 -17.67 -40.42
CA ALA A 104 6.92 -18.80 -40.70
C ALA A 104 7.22 -19.67 -39.48
N GLN A 105 7.02 -19.16 -38.26
CA GLN A 105 7.21 -19.87 -37.00
C GLN A 105 5.91 -20.52 -36.48
N LEU A 106 4.79 -20.27 -37.14
CA LEU A 106 3.47 -20.67 -36.71
C LEU A 106 2.87 -21.73 -37.62
N PRO A 107 1.89 -22.52 -37.16
CA PRO A 107 1.17 -23.47 -38.01
C PRO A 107 0.49 -22.78 -39.19
N ALA A 108 0.40 -23.50 -40.31
CA ALA A 108 -0.27 -22.96 -41.50
C ALA A 108 -1.74 -22.64 -41.21
N GLY A 109 -2.22 -21.48 -41.66
CA GLY A 109 -3.55 -20.95 -41.41
C GLY A 109 -3.65 -20.03 -40.19
N SER A 110 -2.54 -19.76 -39.49
CA SER A 110 -2.50 -18.75 -38.43
C SER A 110 -2.64 -17.35 -39.01
N THR A 111 -3.22 -16.45 -38.21
CA THR A 111 -3.30 -15.01 -38.50
C THR A 111 -2.62 -14.21 -37.39
N VAL A 112 -2.01 -13.10 -37.73
CA VAL A 112 -1.28 -12.26 -36.80
C VAL A 112 -1.65 -10.79 -36.97
N ILE A 113 -1.69 -10.04 -35.88
CA ILE A 113 -1.78 -8.58 -35.90
C ILE A 113 -0.66 -7.99 -35.07
N PRO A 114 0.07 -6.97 -35.62
CA PRO A 114 1.15 -6.34 -34.86
C PRO A 114 0.59 -5.46 -33.75
N MET A 115 1.38 -5.35 -32.69
CA MET A 115 1.18 -4.41 -31.58
C MET A 115 2.42 -3.56 -31.41
N SER A 116 2.25 -2.27 -31.15
CA SER A 116 3.30 -1.36 -30.74
C SER A 116 2.94 -0.67 -29.44
N GLY A 117 3.92 -0.24 -28.68
CA GLY A 117 3.72 0.50 -27.45
C GLY A 117 4.84 1.52 -27.27
N ALA A 118 4.48 2.74 -26.92
CA ALA A 118 5.45 3.80 -26.68
C ALA A 118 4.87 4.86 -25.74
N TRP A 119 5.75 5.62 -25.12
CA TRP A 119 5.40 6.90 -24.52
C TRP A 119 5.70 8.00 -25.53
N VAL A 120 4.73 8.82 -25.85
CA VAL A 120 4.86 9.90 -26.84
C VAL A 120 4.49 11.22 -26.20
N ASP A 121 5.33 12.22 -26.44
CA ASP A 121 5.07 13.58 -25.99
C ASP A 121 4.06 14.24 -26.91
N MET A 122 2.93 14.62 -26.33
CA MET A 122 1.79 15.23 -27.01
C MET A 122 1.53 16.64 -26.49
N ARG A 123 0.95 17.50 -27.33
CA ARG A 123 0.48 18.79 -26.87
C ARG A 123 -0.75 18.65 -26.02
N THR A 124 -0.68 19.23 -24.83
CA THR A 124 -1.77 19.31 -23.85
C THR A 124 -2.40 20.71 -23.86
N ALA A 125 -3.51 20.89 -23.17
CA ALA A 125 -4.11 22.22 -22.97
C ALA A 125 -3.16 23.21 -22.27
N ALA A 126 -2.24 22.72 -21.45
CA ALA A 126 -1.25 23.51 -20.72
C ALA A 126 0.10 23.62 -21.45
N GLY A 127 0.49 22.63 -22.26
CA GLY A 127 1.81 22.61 -22.89
C GLY A 127 2.14 21.30 -23.60
N ILE A 128 3.13 20.56 -23.09
CA ILE A 128 3.50 19.22 -23.57
C ILE A 128 3.46 18.26 -22.39
N GLY A 129 2.85 17.09 -22.60
CA GLY A 129 2.86 15.99 -21.64
C GLY A 129 3.04 14.65 -22.32
N SER A 130 3.69 13.71 -21.63
CA SER A 130 3.88 12.36 -22.13
C SER A 130 2.60 11.55 -21.93
N VAL A 131 2.19 10.79 -22.95
CA VAL A 131 1.00 9.95 -22.98
C VAL A 131 1.37 8.56 -23.44
N GLU A 132 0.80 7.54 -22.79
CA GLU A 132 0.98 6.15 -23.23
C GLU A 132 0.26 5.92 -24.56
N VAL A 133 0.95 5.34 -25.52
CA VAL A 133 0.41 4.99 -26.83
C VAL A 133 0.36 3.48 -26.99
N VAL A 134 -0.80 2.96 -27.31
CA VAL A 134 -1.00 1.57 -27.73
C VAL A 134 -1.36 1.55 -29.20
N GLY A 135 -0.42 1.08 -30.01
CA GLY A 135 -0.63 0.85 -31.43
C GLY A 135 -1.21 -0.55 -31.67
N ILE A 136 -2.46 -0.60 -32.04
CA ILE A 136 -3.18 -1.86 -32.29
C ILE A 136 -4.34 -1.59 -33.25
N ASP A 137 -4.68 -2.57 -34.10
CA ASP A 137 -5.96 -2.52 -34.80
C ASP A 137 -7.10 -2.79 -33.82
N ALA A 138 -7.61 -1.71 -33.21
CA ALA A 138 -8.68 -1.76 -32.23
C ALA A 138 -10.05 -2.19 -32.84
N ALA A 139 -10.15 -2.30 -34.17
CA ALA A 139 -11.32 -2.86 -34.83
C ALA A 139 -11.25 -4.37 -35.01
N SER A 140 -10.05 -4.96 -34.88
CA SER A 140 -9.86 -6.40 -34.95
C SER A 140 -10.55 -7.12 -33.81
N PRO A 141 -11.24 -8.24 -34.09
CA PRO A 141 -11.77 -9.11 -33.03
C PRO A 141 -10.72 -9.58 -32.02
N LEU A 142 -9.47 -9.75 -32.43
CA LEU A 142 -8.35 -10.19 -31.59
C LEU A 142 -7.99 -9.13 -30.52
N ALA A 143 -8.23 -7.85 -30.75
CA ALA A 143 -7.97 -6.77 -29.80
C ALA A 143 -9.04 -6.67 -28.69
N LYS A 144 -10.14 -7.42 -28.79
CA LYS A 144 -11.23 -7.38 -27.82
C LYS A 144 -10.76 -7.85 -26.45
N GLY A 145 -10.83 -6.99 -25.44
CA GLY A 145 -10.35 -7.22 -24.08
C GLY A 145 -9.14 -6.36 -23.72
N ILE A 146 -8.30 -5.98 -24.70
CA ILE A 146 -7.19 -5.05 -24.51
C ILE A 146 -7.68 -3.60 -24.53
N VAL A 147 -8.49 -3.26 -25.55
CA VAL A 147 -9.04 -1.93 -25.73
C VAL A 147 -10.54 -2.03 -26.05
N THR A 148 -11.30 -1.11 -25.48
CA THR A 148 -12.75 -0.98 -25.76
C THR A 148 -13.04 0.42 -26.30
N VAL A 149 -13.73 0.52 -27.43
CA VAL A 149 -14.22 1.79 -27.95
C VAL A 149 -15.52 2.14 -27.24
N LEU A 150 -15.52 3.26 -26.53
CA LEU A 150 -16.66 3.73 -25.73
C LEU A 150 -17.59 4.67 -26.53
N ASP A 151 -17.01 5.48 -27.43
CA ASP A 151 -17.74 6.42 -28.27
C ASP A 151 -16.97 6.64 -29.57
N GLY A 152 -17.67 7.01 -30.64
CA GLY A 152 -17.07 7.18 -31.94
C GLY A 152 -16.68 5.85 -32.61
N ARG A 153 -15.48 5.74 -33.14
CA ARG A 153 -14.95 4.56 -33.82
C ARG A 153 -13.47 4.32 -33.53
N ALA A 154 -13.02 3.11 -33.85
CA ALA A 154 -11.58 2.77 -33.83
C ALA A 154 -10.81 3.55 -34.92
N PRO A 155 -9.55 3.98 -34.64
CA PRO A 155 -8.68 4.59 -35.62
C PRO A 155 -8.27 3.57 -36.70
N LYS A 156 -8.26 4.00 -37.99
CA LYS A 156 -7.91 3.16 -39.14
C LYS A 156 -6.73 3.70 -39.93
N ALA A 157 -6.55 5.01 -39.97
CA ALA A 157 -5.47 5.66 -40.70
C ALA A 157 -4.36 6.10 -39.72
N GLY A 158 -3.11 6.16 -40.18
CA GLY A 158 -1.98 6.56 -39.34
C GLY A 158 -2.02 7.98 -38.76
N ASN A 159 -2.98 8.81 -39.24
CA ASN A 159 -3.26 10.14 -38.70
C ASN A 159 -4.55 10.18 -37.87
N GLU A 160 -5.13 9.05 -37.50
CA GLU A 160 -6.28 8.94 -36.64
C GLU A 160 -5.88 8.39 -35.28
N VAL A 161 -6.52 8.90 -34.22
CA VAL A 161 -6.33 8.43 -32.86
C VAL A 161 -7.65 8.31 -32.11
N ALA A 162 -7.68 7.42 -31.15
CA ALA A 162 -8.73 7.39 -30.13
C ALA A 162 -8.07 7.62 -28.76
N LEU A 163 -8.72 8.42 -27.91
CA LEU A 163 -8.16 8.87 -26.64
C LEU A 163 -8.98 8.33 -25.46
N SER A 164 -8.32 8.05 -24.34
CA SER A 164 -9.03 7.87 -23.08
C SER A 164 -9.65 9.20 -22.62
N ARG A 165 -10.65 9.15 -21.75
CA ARG A 165 -11.29 10.36 -21.21
C ARG A 165 -10.28 11.26 -20.51
N LYS A 166 -9.37 10.71 -19.71
CA LYS A 166 -8.31 11.49 -19.05
C LYS A 166 -7.34 12.14 -20.04
N ALA A 167 -6.95 11.44 -21.10
CA ALA A 167 -6.12 12.01 -22.16
C ALA A 167 -6.85 13.12 -22.91
N MET A 168 -8.15 12.94 -23.21
CA MET A 168 -8.96 13.99 -23.82
C MET A 168 -9.05 15.25 -22.96
N ASP A 169 -9.32 15.09 -21.65
CA ASP A 169 -9.41 16.21 -20.72
C ASP A 169 -8.06 16.95 -20.63
N ARG A 170 -6.95 16.23 -20.53
CA ARG A 170 -5.60 16.82 -20.45
C ARG A 170 -5.21 17.55 -21.75
N MET A 171 -5.57 17.00 -22.90
CA MET A 171 -5.28 17.61 -24.20
C MET A 171 -6.28 18.71 -24.58
N GLY A 172 -7.40 18.87 -23.84
CA GLY A 172 -8.49 19.75 -24.22
C GLY A 172 -9.16 19.34 -25.53
N ALA A 173 -9.16 18.03 -25.84
CA ALA A 173 -9.64 17.49 -27.11
C ALA A 173 -11.09 16.98 -27.02
N HIS A 174 -11.71 16.76 -28.19
CA HIS A 174 -13.05 16.15 -28.32
C HIS A 174 -13.10 15.30 -29.60
N VAL A 175 -14.03 14.39 -29.66
CA VAL A 175 -14.24 13.58 -30.87
C VAL A 175 -14.59 14.48 -32.06
N GLY A 176 -13.92 14.31 -33.19
CA GLY A 176 -13.97 15.19 -34.36
C GLY A 176 -12.96 16.35 -34.33
N GLY A 177 -12.27 16.55 -33.21
CA GLY A 177 -11.17 17.51 -33.09
C GLY A 177 -9.84 16.94 -33.53
N THR A 178 -8.76 17.69 -33.27
CA THR A 178 -7.39 17.29 -33.61
C THR A 178 -6.47 17.46 -32.41
N VAL A 179 -5.43 16.60 -32.32
CA VAL A 179 -4.32 16.72 -31.38
C VAL A 179 -2.99 16.66 -32.14
N GLN A 180 -1.93 17.19 -31.55
CA GLN A 180 -0.61 17.26 -32.18
C GLN A 180 0.45 16.62 -31.30
N ASP A 181 1.46 16.04 -31.93
CA ASP A 181 2.70 15.67 -31.24
C ASP A 181 3.43 16.93 -30.75
N ALA A 182 4.34 16.73 -29.79
CA ALA A 182 5.10 17.82 -29.20
C ALA A 182 5.81 18.69 -30.24
N ALA A 183 6.36 18.07 -31.28
CA ALA A 183 7.15 18.72 -32.34
C ALA A 183 6.28 19.40 -33.41
N ARG A 184 4.95 19.26 -33.38
CA ARG A 184 3.99 19.71 -34.40
C ARG A 184 4.26 19.11 -35.79
N THR A 185 4.92 17.96 -35.83
CA THR A 185 5.23 17.26 -37.08
C THR A 185 4.06 16.41 -37.55
N LYS A 186 3.27 15.91 -36.62
CA LYS A 186 2.08 15.08 -36.87
C LYS A 186 0.84 15.70 -36.24
N THR A 187 -0.22 15.76 -37.00
CA THR A 187 -1.54 16.14 -36.50
C THR A 187 -2.46 14.94 -36.65
N TYR A 188 -3.11 14.56 -35.56
CA TYR A 188 -4.00 13.41 -35.50
C TYR A 188 -5.43 13.86 -35.32
N SER A 189 -6.35 13.22 -36.07
CA SER A 189 -7.79 13.40 -35.91
C SER A 189 -8.30 12.48 -34.81
N VAL A 190 -8.99 13.04 -33.84
CA VAL A 190 -9.62 12.27 -32.74
C VAL A 190 -10.91 11.66 -33.24
N VAL A 191 -10.93 10.33 -33.44
CA VAL A 191 -12.08 9.62 -34.03
C VAL A 191 -12.92 8.85 -33.06
N GLY A 192 -12.45 8.71 -31.81
CA GLY A 192 -13.21 7.97 -30.80
C GLY A 192 -12.65 8.16 -29.38
N VAL A 193 -13.44 7.67 -28.43
CA VAL A 193 -13.08 7.55 -27.03
C VAL A 193 -12.84 6.08 -26.74
N VAL A 194 -11.74 5.77 -26.09
CA VAL A 194 -11.33 4.41 -25.76
C VAL A 194 -11.04 4.23 -24.28
N GLU A 195 -11.03 3.00 -23.87
CA GLU A 195 -10.63 2.59 -22.53
C GLU A 195 -9.86 1.28 -22.60
N SER A 196 -8.75 1.18 -21.84
CA SER A 196 -8.11 -0.10 -21.55
C SER A 196 -8.56 -0.56 -20.16
N PRO A 197 -9.12 -1.77 -20.02
CA PRO A 197 -9.50 -2.29 -18.71
C PRO A 197 -8.33 -2.39 -17.71
N SER A 198 -7.11 -2.56 -18.21
CA SER A 198 -5.89 -2.66 -17.38
C SER A 198 -5.32 -1.30 -16.98
N ASN A 199 -5.71 -0.21 -17.64
CA ASN A 199 -5.20 1.14 -17.35
C ASN A 199 -6.25 2.20 -17.66
N LEU A 200 -6.83 2.79 -16.62
CA LEU A 200 -7.77 3.91 -16.70
C LEU A 200 -7.07 5.28 -16.70
N GLY A 201 -5.76 5.29 -16.97
CA GLY A 201 -4.93 6.49 -17.09
C GLY A 201 -5.11 7.24 -18.39
N GLU A 202 -4.09 8.01 -18.72
CA GLU A 202 -3.99 8.74 -19.98
C GLU A 202 -3.47 7.80 -21.07
N LEU A 203 -4.33 7.46 -22.02
CA LEU A 203 -4.07 6.50 -23.08
C LEU A 203 -4.44 7.09 -24.45
N MET A 204 -3.58 6.87 -25.43
CA MET A 204 -3.85 7.11 -26.85
C MET A 204 -3.75 5.79 -27.61
N VAL A 205 -4.75 5.47 -28.41
CA VAL A 205 -4.76 4.30 -29.29
C VAL A 205 -4.58 4.75 -30.73
N THR A 206 -3.66 4.11 -31.43
CA THR A 206 -3.35 4.36 -32.85
C THR A 206 -3.38 3.04 -33.63
N PRO A 207 -3.44 3.05 -34.95
CA PRO A 207 -2.99 1.92 -35.76
C PRO A 207 -1.54 1.55 -35.37
N PRO A 208 -1.11 0.28 -35.49
CA PRO A 208 0.20 -0.15 -35.08
C PRO A 208 1.31 0.52 -35.91
N ASP A 209 2.38 0.96 -35.25
CA ASP A 209 3.58 1.45 -35.92
C ASP A 209 4.45 0.25 -36.31
N LEU A 210 4.50 -0.07 -37.61
CA LEU A 210 5.26 -1.20 -38.13
C LEU A 210 6.79 -1.00 -38.06
N THR A 211 7.23 0.20 -37.69
CA THR A 211 8.66 0.48 -37.48
C THR A 211 9.13 0.18 -36.06
N GLN A 212 8.20 -0.02 -35.13
CA GLN A 212 8.46 -0.28 -33.70
C GLN A 212 7.49 -1.34 -33.15
N VAL A 213 7.46 -2.51 -33.78
CA VAL A 213 6.59 -3.60 -33.32
C VAL A 213 7.12 -4.17 -32.01
N GLY A 214 6.33 -4.05 -30.93
CA GLY A 214 6.65 -4.59 -29.61
C GLY A 214 6.10 -6.00 -29.37
N GLY A 215 5.29 -6.52 -30.28
CA GLY A 215 4.70 -7.86 -30.17
C GLY A 215 3.64 -8.14 -31.25
N TRP A 216 3.14 -9.36 -31.23
CA TRP A 216 2.17 -9.85 -32.21
C TRP A 216 1.05 -10.60 -31.50
N LEU A 217 -0.20 -10.27 -31.74
CA LEU A 217 -1.34 -11.10 -31.36
C LEU A 217 -1.55 -12.15 -32.42
N VAL A 218 -1.75 -13.38 -32.02
CA VAL A 218 -1.78 -14.54 -32.90
C VAL A 218 -3.07 -15.35 -32.67
N ASP A 219 -3.73 -15.67 -33.76
CA ASP A 219 -4.82 -16.65 -33.80
C ASP A 219 -4.34 -17.86 -34.58
N THR A 220 -4.48 -19.05 -34.01
CA THR A 220 -3.95 -20.31 -34.54
C THR A 220 -5.08 -21.31 -34.76
N PRO A 221 -4.92 -22.27 -35.71
CA PRO A 221 -5.92 -23.30 -35.93
C PRO A 221 -6.15 -24.28 -34.73
N GLY A 222 -5.27 -24.20 -33.73
CA GLY A 222 -5.36 -25.01 -32.51
C GLY A 222 -4.68 -24.32 -31.34
N PRO A 223 -4.86 -24.82 -30.11
CA PRO A 223 -4.29 -24.19 -28.92
C PRO A 223 -2.77 -24.23 -28.93
N VAL A 224 -2.13 -23.12 -28.53
CA VAL A 224 -0.67 -23.04 -28.34
C VAL A 224 -0.31 -23.68 -27.00
N LEU A 225 0.28 -24.87 -27.03
CA LEU A 225 0.63 -25.65 -25.85
C LEU A 225 2.02 -25.27 -25.31
N TRP A 226 2.35 -25.72 -24.10
CA TRP A 226 3.67 -25.47 -23.52
C TRP A 226 4.84 -26.04 -24.36
N SER A 227 4.63 -27.15 -25.08
CA SER A 227 5.60 -27.68 -26.03
C SER A 227 5.92 -26.70 -27.14
N ASP A 228 4.89 -26.00 -27.66
CA ASP A 228 5.03 -25.04 -28.73
C ASP A 228 5.69 -23.76 -28.22
N VAL A 229 5.33 -23.33 -27.00
CA VAL A 229 5.99 -22.23 -26.31
C VAL A 229 7.50 -22.47 -26.20
N ARG A 230 7.91 -23.67 -25.75
CA ARG A 230 9.35 -24.01 -25.64
C ARG A 230 10.06 -24.03 -26.98
N GLN A 231 9.39 -24.48 -28.05
CA GLN A 231 9.96 -24.46 -29.39
C GLN A 231 10.19 -23.03 -29.87
N LEU A 232 9.24 -22.12 -29.59
CA LEU A 232 9.36 -20.70 -29.92
C LEU A 232 10.41 -20.01 -29.03
N ASN A 233 10.50 -20.37 -27.75
CA ASN A 233 11.54 -19.86 -26.84
C ASN A 233 12.95 -20.18 -27.32
N ALA A 234 13.17 -21.37 -27.90
CA ALA A 234 14.45 -21.74 -28.48
C ALA A 234 14.88 -20.85 -29.66
N GLN A 235 13.94 -20.08 -30.21
CA GLN A 235 14.18 -19.12 -31.31
C GLN A 235 14.19 -17.66 -30.82
N GLY A 236 14.17 -17.43 -29.49
CA GLY A 236 14.16 -16.09 -28.91
C GLY A 236 12.78 -15.43 -28.82
N ILE A 237 11.71 -16.21 -29.00
CA ILE A 237 10.33 -15.71 -28.94
C ILE A 237 9.72 -16.00 -27.57
N ALA A 238 9.39 -14.96 -26.80
CA ALA A 238 8.59 -15.08 -25.59
C ALA A 238 7.10 -15.13 -25.94
N VAL A 239 6.33 -16.00 -25.26
CA VAL A 239 4.96 -16.34 -25.65
C VAL A 239 4.02 -16.30 -24.45
N ALA A 240 3.06 -15.39 -24.45
CA ALA A 240 1.92 -15.48 -23.56
C ALA A 240 0.81 -16.29 -24.24
N SER A 241 0.63 -17.56 -23.83
CA SER A 241 -0.34 -18.47 -24.41
C SER A 241 -1.62 -18.53 -23.60
N ARG A 242 -2.76 -18.42 -24.26
CA ARG A 242 -4.09 -18.58 -23.64
C ARG A 242 -4.26 -19.95 -23.01
N SER A 243 -3.94 -21.02 -23.74
CA SER A 243 -4.13 -22.39 -23.25
C SER A 243 -3.24 -22.68 -22.04
N VAL A 244 -1.98 -22.24 -22.03
CA VAL A 244 -1.06 -22.43 -20.89
C VAL A 244 -1.52 -21.64 -19.67
N ASN A 245 -2.02 -20.41 -19.84
CA ASN A 245 -2.53 -19.59 -18.73
C ASN A 245 -3.83 -20.15 -18.13
N LEU A 246 -4.69 -20.80 -18.94
CA LEU A 246 -5.96 -21.37 -18.47
C LEU A 246 -5.78 -22.76 -17.86
N ASP A 247 -4.86 -23.56 -18.40
CA ASP A 247 -4.57 -24.94 -17.96
C ASP A 247 -3.04 -25.14 -17.91
N PRO A 248 -2.38 -24.65 -16.85
CA PRO A 248 -0.93 -24.75 -16.74
C PRO A 248 -0.46 -26.19 -16.58
N PRO A 249 0.66 -26.58 -17.22
CA PRO A 249 1.20 -27.93 -17.12
C PRO A 249 1.62 -28.27 -15.68
N ALA A 250 1.38 -29.51 -15.24
CA ALA A 250 1.61 -29.94 -13.85
C ALA A 250 3.09 -29.88 -13.41
N ASN A 251 4.02 -30.18 -14.33
CA ASN A 251 5.47 -30.16 -14.05
C ASN A 251 6.22 -29.54 -15.24
N PRO A 252 6.20 -28.22 -15.38
CA PRO A 252 6.89 -27.57 -16.48
C PRO A 252 8.40 -27.57 -16.24
N GLU A 253 9.18 -28.04 -17.24
CA GLU A 253 10.63 -27.95 -17.22
C GLU A 253 11.09 -26.61 -17.77
N GLY A 254 12.17 -26.05 -17.22
CA GLY A 254 12.83 -24.86 -17.76
C GLY A 254 12.06 -23.54 -17.56
N VAL A 255 11.20 -23.49 -16.56
CA VAL A 255 10.35 -22.33 -16.27
C VAL A 255 11.01 -21.39 -15.27
N LEU A 256 10.95 -20.08 -15.53
CA LEU A 256 11.29 -19.07 -14.53
C LEU A 256 10.23 -19.06 -13.43
N PRO A 257 10.62 -18.77 -12.17
CA PRO A 257 9.65 -18.55 -11.12
C PRO A 257 8.64 -17.46 -11.52
N GLU A 258 7.39 -17.65 -11.15
CA GLU A 258 6.40 -16.58 -11.29
C GLU A 258 6.83 -15.38 -10.44
N ASN A 259 6.95 -14.19 -11.04
CA ASN A 259 7.21 -12.93 -10.35
C ASN A 259 5.95 -12.48 -9.57
N GLY A 260 5.47 -13.30 -8.69
CA GLY A 260 4.35 -13.00 -7.81
C GLY A 260 4.75 -13.38 -6.41
N GLY A 261 4.83 -12.45 -5.51
CA GLY A 261 4.87 -12.73 -4.07
C GLY A 261 3.80 -13.78 -3.78
N GLY A 262 4.22 -14.93 -3.26
CA GLY A 262 3.42 -16.14 -3.29
C GLY A 262 2.00 -15.92 -2.77
N HIS A 263 1.02 -16.52 -3.42
CA HIS A 263 -0.37 -16.58 -2.93
C HIS A 263 -0.47 -16.98 -1.45
N THR A 264 0.57 -17.62 -0.91
CA THR A 264 0.72 -17.96 0.50
C THR A 264 0.83 -16.74 1.40
N ASP A 265 1.48 -15.65 0.97
CA ASP A 265 1.67 -14.45 1.78
C ASP A 265 0.37 -13.64 1.86
N GLY A 266 -0.35 -13.49 0.77
CA GLY A 266 -1.67 -12.88 0.75
C GLY A 266 -2.69 -13.60 1.63
N LEU A 267 -2.69 -14.94 1.61
CA LEU A 267 -3.57 -15.74 2.46
C LEU A 267 -3.19 -15.63 3.95
N GLN A 268 -1.89 -15.58 4.28
CA GLN A 268 -1.42 -15.40 5.65
C GLN A 268 -1.83 -14.03 6.20
N ILE A 269 -1.67 -12.97 5.41
CA ILE A 269 -2.10 -11.61 5.76
C ILE A 269 -3.61 -11.56 5.97
N ALA A 270 -4.39 -12.12 5.05
CA ALA A 270 -5.84 -12.19 5.15
C ALA A 270 -6.29 -12.95 6.41
N ALA A 271 -5.59 -14.03 6.78
CA ALA A 271 -5.87 -14.81 7.99
C ALA A 271 -5.56 -14.01 9.27
N VAL A 272 -4.47 -13.23 9.30
CA VAL A 272 -4.13 -12.35 10.44
C VAL A 272 -5.16 -11.25 10.58
N ILE A 273 -5.47 -10.53 9.51
CA ILE A 273 -6.46 -9.42 9.51
C ILE A 273 -7.85 -9.95 9.87
N GLY A 274 -8.29 -11.02 9.22
CA GLY A 274 -9.60 -11.64 9.47
C GLY A 274 -9.72 -12.20 10.89
N GLY A 275 -8.67 -12.82 11.41
CA GLY A 275 -8.63 -13.37 12.76
C GLY A 275 -8.65 -12.29 13.85
N LEU A 276 -7.90 -11.21 13.69
CA LEU A 276 -7.95 -10.05 14.59
C LEU A 276 -9.32 -9.36 14.51
N GLY A 277 -9.86 -9.15 13.32
CA GLY A 277 -11.20 -8.60 13.13
C GLY A 277 -12.30 -9.44 13.79
N LEU A 278 -12.20 -10.77 13.71
CA LEU A 278 -13.09 -11.68 14.46
C LEU A 278 -13.04 -11.41 15.95
N PHE A 279 -11.84 -11.41 16.50
CA PHE A 279 -11.67 -11.25 17.95
C PHE A 279 -12.19 -9.89 18.42
N GLU A 280 -11.96 -8.83 17.62
CA GLU A 280 -12.52 -7.50 17.86
C GLU A 280 -14.06 -7.53 17.93
N VAL A 281 -14.72 -8.21 16.99
CA VAL A 281 -16.19 -8.33 17.01
C VAL A 281 -16.70 -9.03 18.28
N VAL A 282 -16.00 -10.07 18.76
CA VAL A 282 -16.32 -10.73 20.04
C VAL A 282 -16.22 -9.76 21.21
N LEU A 283 -15.16 -8.96 21.25
CA LEU A 283 -14.93 -7.98 22.31
C LEU A 283 -15.96 -6.85 22.27
N LEU A 284 -16.35 -6.39 21.10
CA LEU A 284 -17.34 -5.33 20.90
C LEU A 284 -18.76 -5.79 21.28
N ALA A 285 -19.15 -7.01 20.90
CA ALA A 285 -20.48 -7.55 21.17
C ALA A 285 -20.66 -8.02 22.63
N GLY A 286 -19.61 -8.50 23.28
CA GLY A 286 -19.65 -9.05 24.64
C GLY A 286 -20.31 -8.16 25.69
N PRO A 287 -19.96 -6.87 25.80
CA PRO A 287 -20.59 -5.93 26.72
C PRO A 287 -22.10 -5.80 26.56
N ALA A 288 -22.57 -5.77 25.31
CA ALA A 288 -24.00 -5.63 25.01
C ALA A 288 -24.82 -6.84 25.48
N PHE A 289 -24.28 -8.06 25.32
CA PHE A 289 -24.88 -9.28 25.85
C PHE A 289 -24.83 -9.35 27.38
N ALA A 290 -23.71 -8.92 27.98
CA ALA A 290 -23.57 -8.90 29.44
C ALA A 290 -24.61 -7.97 30.12
N ILE A 291 -24.82 -6.78 29.55
CA ILE A 291 -25.83 -5.82 30.04
C ILE A 291 -27.24 -6.37 29.80
N GLY A 292 -27.50 -6.95 28.65
CA GLY A 292 -28.77 -7.60 28.33
C GLY A 292 -29.14 -8.69 29.34
N ALA A 293 -28.20 -9.58 29.64
CA ALA A 293 -28.42 -10.65 30.61
C ALA A 293 -28.64 -10.11 32.04
N ARG A 294 -27.95 -9.02 32.46
CA ARG A 294 -28.14 -8.38 33.77
C ARG A 294 -29.52 -7.76 33.94
N ARG A 295 -30.06 -7.11 32.93
CA ARG A 295 -31.40 -6.49 32.96
C ARG A 295 -32.52 -7.53 33.06
N ARG A 296 -32.28 -8.73 32.53
CA ARG A 296 -33.26 -9.84 32.53
C ARG A 296 -33.13 -10.75 33.75
N ARG A 297 -32.37 -10.36 34.77
CA ARG A 297 -32.16 -11.19 35.96
C ARG A 297 -33.46 -11.63 36.61
N ARG A 298 -34.45 -10.71 36.76
CA ARG A 298 -35.77 -11.04 37.35
C ARG A 298 -36.54 -12.02 36.45
N GLU A 299 -36.55 -11.82 35.15
CA GLU A 299 -37.23 -12.73 34.20
C GLU A 299 -36.60 -14.12 34.21
N LEU A 300 -35.28 -14.19 34.19
CA LEU A 300 -34.55 -15.45 34.29
C LEU A 300 -34.73 -16.12 35.64
N ALA A 301 -34.84 -15.37 36.76
CA ALA A 301 -35.14 -15.86 38.08
C ALA A 301 -36.57 -16.43 38.15
N LEU A 302 -37.56 -15.77 37.51
CA LEU A 302 -38.93 -16.29 37.41
C LEU A 302 -38.97 -17.60 36.62
N VAL A 303 -38.21 -17.76 35.56
CA VAL A 303 -38.11 -19.04 34.83
C VAL A 303 -37.53 -20.12 35.74
N SER A 304 -36.52 -19.79 36.55
CA SER A 304 -35.91 -20.74 37.48
C SER A 304 -36.92 -21.08 38.64
N ALA A 305 -37.67 -20.10 39.17
CA ALA A 305 -38.70 -20.31 40.21
C ALA A 305 -39.83 -21.22 39.71
N ASN A 306 -40.12 -21.23 38.41
CA ASN A 306 -41.09 -22.13 37.76
C ASN A 306 -40.48 -23.47 37.30
N GLY A 307 -39.37 -23.91 37.89
CA GLY A 307 -38.75 -25.21 37.61
C GLY A 307 -37.74 -25.24 36.45
N GLY A 308 -37.33 -24.08 35.94
CA GLY A 308 -36.29 -23.98 34.91
C GLY A 308 -34.92 -24.35 35.45
N THR A 309 -34.27 -25.34 34.82
CA THR A 309 -32.91 -25.76 35.18
C THR A 309 -31.86 -24.73 34.75
N PRO A 310 -30.66 -24.70 35.36
CA PRO A 310 -29.51 -23.88 34.88
C PRO A 310 -29.19 -24.06 33.40
N ALA A 311 -29.44 -25.26 32.86
CA ALA A 311 -29.26 -25.56 31.44
C ALA A 311 -30.31 -24.80 30.58
N HIS A 312 -31.55 -24.64 31.06
CA HIS A 312 -32.58 -23.87 30.34
C HIS A 312 -32.24 -22.39 30.31
N LEU A 313 -31.78 -21.80 31.41
CA LEU A 313 -31.32 -20.40 31.45
C LEU A 313 -30.17 -20.15 30.49
N ARG A 314 -29.17 -21.04 30.51
CA ARG A 314 -28.01 -20.93 29.59
C ARG A 314 -28.45 -21.00 28.13
N ARG A 315 -29.37 -21.92 27.77
CA ARG A 315 -29.86 -22.05 26.38
C ARG A 315 -30.66 -20.83 25.93
N ILE A 316 -31.45 -20.18 26.81
CA ILE A 316 -32.19 -18.95 26.47
C ILE A 316 -31.21 -17.83 26.10
N VAL A 317 -30.18 -17.60 26.91
CA VAL A 317 -29.18 -16.53 26.64
C VAL A 317 -28.32 -16.86 25.41
N LEU A 318 -27.94 -18.12 25.20
CA LEU A 318 -27.22 -18.54 23.99
C LEU A 318 -28.11 -18.40 22.75
N ALA A 319 -29.40 -18.66 22.84
CA ALA A 319 -30.37 -18.47 21.76
C ALA A 319 -30.47 -17.00 21.32
N ASP A 320 -30.38 -16.04 22.26
CA ASP A 320 -30.24 -14.63 21.89
C ASP A 320 -28.96 -14.37 21.07
N GLY A 321 -27.82 -14.96 21.46
CA GLY A 321 -26.56 -14.86 20.70
C GLY A 321 -26.66 -15.43 19.28
N ILE A 322 -27.30 -16.59 19.12
CA ILE A 322 -27.53 -17.21 17.81
C ILE A 322 -28.42 -16.32 16.92
N VAL A 323 -29.57 -15.86 17.47
CA VAL A 323 -30.52 -15.03 16.71
C VAL A 323 -29.92 -13.70 16.29
N LEU A 324 -29.23 -13.01 17.20
CA LEU A 324 -28.61 -11.72 16.91
C LEU A 324 -27.35 -11.85 16.08
N GLY A 325 -26.56 -12.92 16.29
CA GLY A 325 -25.40 -13.23 15.44
C GLY A 325 -25.81 -13.51 13.99
N LEU A 326 -26.84 -14.34 13.80
CA LEU A 326 -27.35 -14.64 12.46
C LEU A 326 -27.97 -13.42 11.78
N ALA A 327 -28.77 -12.64 12.52
CA ALA A 327 -29.34 -11.41 11.99
C ALA A 327 -28.25 -10.39 11.64
N GLY A 328 -27.23 -10.22 12.51
CA GLY A 328 -26.07 -9.37 12.24
C GLY A 328 -25.27 -9.82 11.04
N ALA A 329 -25.09 -11.14 10.84
CA ALA A 329 -24.48 -11.70 9.64
C ALA A 329 -25.26 -11.34 8.37
N VAL A 330 -26.57 -11.58 8.36
CA VAL A 330 -27.41 -11.31 7.18
C VAL A 330 -27.40 -9.82 6.82
N PHE A 331 -27.60 -8.94 7.81
CA PHE A 331 -27.58 -7.49 7.58
C PHE A 331 -26.19 -6.98 7.18
N GLY A 332 -25.14 -7.43 7.88
CA GLY A 332 -23.78 -7.03 7.60
C GLY A 332 -23.32 -7.46 6.20
N ILE A 333 -23.56 -8.72 5.84
CA ILE A 333 -23.21 -9.26 4.51
C ILE A 333 -24.00 -8.54 3.40
N ALA A 334 -25.30 -8.39 3.58
CA ALA A 334 -26.13 -7.72 2.58
C ALA A 334 -25.69 -6.26 2.35
N LEU A 335 -25.49 -5.49 3.44
CA LEU A 335 -25.03 -4.10 3.34
C LEU A 335 -23.59 -4.00 2.81
N GLY A 336 -22.70 -4.92 3.21
CA GLY A 336 -21.32 -4.97 2.74
C GLY A 336 -21.24 -5.27 1.23
N ALA A 337 -22.00 -6.28 0.77
CA ALA A 337 -22.07 -6.63 -0.64
C ALA A 337 -22.68 -5.50 -1.50
N ILE A 338 -23.78 -4.90 -1.05
CA ILE A 338 -24.41 -3.75 -1.71
C ILE A 338 -23.41 -2.56 -1.73
N GLY A 339 -22.73 -2.30 -0.62
CA GLY A 339 -21.71 -1.26 -0.52
C GLY A 339 -20.56 -1.47 -1.50
N ALA A 340 -20.06 -2.70 -1.64
CA ALA A 340 -19.00 -3.05 -2.59
C ALA A 340 -19.42 -2.80 -4.04
N VAL A 341 -20.64 -3.20 -4.41
CA VAL A 341 -21.19 -2.96 -5.75
C VAL A 341 -21.34 -1.47 -6.04
N ILE A 342 -21.85 -0.68 -5.08
CA ILE A 342 -22.01 0.77 -5.24
C ILE A 342 -20.66 1.50 -5.28
N ALA A 343 -19.69 1.07 -4.47
CA ALA A 343 -18.36 1.67 -4.41
C ALA A 343 -17.46 1.27 -5.58
N ARG A 344 -17.78 0.19 -6.31
CA ARG A 344 -16.96 -0.35 -7.40
C ARG A 344 -16.45 0.73 -8.37
N PRO A 345 -17.28 1.62 -8.98
CA PRO A 345 -16.77 2.60 -9.93
C PRO A 345 -15.82 3.62 -9.31
N LEU A 346 -15.99 3.93 -8.02
CA LEU A 346 -15.05 4.80 -7.30
C LEU A 346 -13.72 4.09 -7.04
N VAL A 347 -13.77 2.82 -6.65
CA VAL A 347 -12.57 2.01 -6.42
C VAL A 347 -11.79 1.81 -7.73
N GLU A 348 -12.47 1.51 -8.84
CA GLU A 348 -11.86 1.37 -10.16
C GLU A 348 -11.08 2.62 -10.58
N VAL A 349 -11.69 3.80 -10.46
CA VAL A 349 -11.11 5.06 -10.99
C VAL A 349 -10.07 5.67 -10.06
N TYR A 350 -10.34 5.66 -8.75
CA TYR A 350 -9.55 6.44 -7.78
C TYR A 350 -8.61 5.60 -6.93
N VAL A 351 -8.78 4.27 -6.90
CA VAL A 351 -8.02 3.37 -6.05
C VAL A 351 -7.17 2.43 -6.87
N ALA A 352 -7.79 1.64 -7.73
CA ALA A 352 -7.12 0.62 -8.53
C ALA A 352 -6.50 1.19 -9.82
N GLY A 353 -7.11 2.18 -10.43
CA GLY A 353 -6.69 2.69 -11.74
C GLY A 353 -6.98 1.71 -12.88
N GLU A 354 -7.74 0.64 -12.62
CA GLU A 354 -8.13 -0.40 -13.56
C GLU A 354 -9.58 -0.85 -13.34
N ARG A 355 -10.17 -1.49 -14.34
CA ARG A 355 -11.49 -2.07 -14.20
C ARG A 355 -11.45 -3.35 -13.38
N ALA A 356 -12.41 -3.51 -12.48
CA ALA A 356 -12.64 -4.79 -11.82
C ALA A 356 -13.07 -5.87 -12.85
N GLY A 357 -12.94 -7.12 -12.47
CA GLY A 357 -13.50 -8.25 -13.23
C GLY A 357 -15.03 -8.33 -13.15
N GLY A 358 -15.58 -9.52 -13.32
CA GLY A 358 -17.01 -9.76 -13.22
C GLY A 358 -17.59 -9.43 -11.83
N TYR A 359 -18.93 -9.21 -11.76
CA TYR A 359 -19.62 -9.09 -10.48
C TYR A 359 -19.62 -10.44 -9.78
N ARG A 360 -18.80 -10.55 -8.75
CA ARG A 360 -18.60 -11.77 -7.95
C ARG A 360 -18.79 -11.48 -6.49
N PHE A 361 -19.17 -12.48 -5.70
CA PHE A 361 -19.53 -12.30 -4.31
C PHE A 361 -18.77 -13.21 -3.35
N PHE A 362 -17.72 -13.88 -3.80
CA PHE A 362 -16.88 -14.77 -3.02
C PHE A 362 -17.65 -15.62 -1.99
N PRO A 363 -18.45 -16.60 -2.43
CA PRO A 363 -19.42 -17.28 -1.56
C PRO A 363 -18.75 -18.00 -0.38
N VAL A 364 -17.55 -18.54 -0.56
CA VAL A 364 -16.80 -19.21 0.51
C VAL A 364 -16.40 -18.20 1.59
N ALA A 365 -15.86 -17.05 1.22
CA ALA A 365 -15.48 -16.00 2.18
C ALA A 365 -16.71 -15.46 2.91
N LEU A 366 -17.81 -15.21 2.21
CA LEU A 366 -19.06 -14.76 2.84
C LEU A 366 -19.66 -15.80 3.77
N ALA A 367 -19.57 -17.10 3.43
CA ALA A 367 -19.98 -18.16 4.32
C ALA A 367 -19.09 -18.23 5.59
N LEU A 368 -17.78 -18.03 5.43
CA LEU A 368 -16.85 -17.92 6.57
C LEU A 368 -17.18 -16.69 7.42
N VAL A 369 -17.44 -15.54 6.83
CA VAL A 369 -17.86 -14.32 7.55
C VAL A 369 -19.19 -14.54 8.28
N ALA A 370 -20.16 -15.25 7.67
CA ALA A 370 -21.42 -15.61 8.32
C ALA A 370 -21.21 -16.55 9.51
N ALA A 371 -20.40 -17.60 9.31
CA ALA A 371 -20.03 -18.53 10.38
C ALA A 371 -19.33 -17.79 11.54
N LEU A 372 -18.44 -16.89 11.19
CA LEU A 372 -17.70 -16.02 12.08
C LEU A 372 -18.65 -15.16 12.94
N ALA A 373 -19.59 -14.46 12.32
CA ALA A 373 -20.59 -13.64 13.00
C ALA A 373 -21.49 -14.48 13.95
N LEU A 374 -21.84 -15.69 13.53
CA LEU A 374 -22.60 -16.62 14.36
C LEU A 374 -21.79 -17.08 15.58
N VAL A 375 -20.54 -17.53 15.36
CA VAL A 375 -19.62 -17.93 16.45
C VAL A 375 -19.40 -16.77 17.41
N THR A 376 -19.17 -15.57 16.89
CA THR A 376 -19.03 -14.34 17.69
C THR A 376 -20.27 -14.08 18.56
N GLY A 377 -21.46 -14.15 17.99
CA GLY A 377 -22.70 -13.97 18.74
C GLY A 377 -22.86 -15.00 19.88
N VAL A 378 -22.48 -16.26 19.62
CA VAL A 378 -22.49 -17.33 20.62
C VAL A 378 -21.42 -17.10 21.69
N LEU A 379 -20.19 -16.79 21.33
CA LEU A 379 -19.09 -16.55 22.26
C LEU A 379 -19.35 -15.32 23.13
N ALA A 380 -19.84 -14.23 22.55
CA ALA A 380 -20.21 -13.01 23.27
C ALA A 380 -21.35 -13.27 24.29
N ALA A 381 -22.28 -14.19 23.98
CA ALA A 381 -23.35 -14.60 24.87
C ALA A 381 -22.91 -15.66 25.91
N LEU A 382 -21.76 -16.33 25.71
CA LEU A 382 -21.36 -17.49 26.54
C LEU A 382 -21.12 -17.12 28.02
N VAL A 383 -20.32 -16.07 28.27
CA VAL A 383 -20.00 -15.60 29.62
C VAL A 383 -21.28 -15.12 30.35
N PRO A 384 -22.12 -14.29 29.73
CA PRO A 384 -23.43 -13.92 30.29
C PRO A 384 -24.33 -15.13 30.55
N ALA A 385 -24.36 -16.11 29.66
CA ALA A 385 -25.19 -17.33 29.82
C ALA A 385 -24.74 -18.18 31.01
N VAL A 386 -23.43 -18.38 31.20
CA VAL A 386 -22.89 -19.09 32.35
C VAL A 386 -23.15 -18.32 33.66
N SER A 387 -23.02 -16.99 33.63
CA SER A 387 -23.28 -16.13 34.77
C SER A 387 -24.77 -16.15 35.18
N ALA A 388 -25.67 -16.13 34.20
CA ALA A 388 -27.11 -16.24 34.42
C ALA A 388 -27.52 -17.59 35.01
N ALA A 389 -26.91 -18.69 34.56
CA ALA A 389 -27.16 -20.05 35.04
C ALA A 389 -26.71 -20.29 36.49
N ARG A 390 -25.78 -19.49 37.01
CA ARG A 390 -25.23 -19.59 38.38
C ARG A 390 -25.82 -18.56 39.35
N GLN A 391 -26.91 -17.86 38.98
CA GLN A 391 -27.55 -16.85 39.84
C GLN A 391 -28.31 -17.50 40.97
N ASP A 392 -28.20 -16.90 42.16
CA ASP A 392 -29.08 -17.21 43.29
C ASP A 392 -30.49 -16.58 43.03
N VAL A 393 -31.47 -17.42 42.91
CA VAL A 393 -32.85 -17.05 42.58
C VAL A 393 -33.44 -16.11 43.64
N VAL A 394 -33.18 -16.36 44.94
CA VAL A 394 -33.68 -15.56 46.03
C VAL A 394 -33.06 -14.15 46.02
N ALA A 395 -31.75 -14.08 45.86
CA ALA A 395 -31.04 -12.79 45.76
C ALA A 395 -31.48 -11.98 44.53
N ALA A 396 -31.79 -12.66 43.41
CA ALA A 396 -32.23 -12.01 42.17
C ALA A 396 -33.69 -11.47 42.29
N LEU A 397 -34.59 -12.17 43.00
CA LEU A 397 -35.95 -11.74 43.22
C LEU A 397 -36.05 -10.63 44.29
N THR A 398 -35.21 -10.69 45.35
CA THR A 398 -35.18 -9.68 46.43
C THR A 398 -34.37 -8.44 46.12
N GLY A 399 -33.71 -8.35 44.91
CA GLY A 399 -32.97 -7.17 44.48
C GLY A 399 -31.64 -6.95 45.20
N ARG A 400 -31.18 -7.90 46.04
CA ARG A 400 -29.89 -7.80 46.71
C ARG A 400 -28.71 -7.86 45.72
N ARG A 401 -27.92 -6.79 45.69
CA ARG A 401 -26.67 -6.71 44.87
C ARG A 401 -25.52 -7.36 45.63
N GLY A 402 -25.15 -8.59 45.28
CA GLY A 402 -23.91 -9.20 45.77
C GLY A 402 -22.70 -8.51 45.18
N ALA A 403 -21.76 -8.04 46.00
CA ALA A 403 -20.51 -7.49 45.57
C ALA A 403 -19.60 -8.61 44.96
N LEU A 404 -19.35 -8.58 43.65
CA LEU A 404 -18.41 -9.48 43.01
C LEU A 404 -16.99 -9.10 43.42
N ARG A 405 -16.41 -9.85 44.35
CA ARG A 405 -14.96 -9.72 44.68
C ARG A 405 -14.14 -10.17 43.49
N SER A 406 -13.35 -9.26 42.92
CA SER A 406 -12.29 -9.61 41.97
C SER A 406 -11.30 -10.57 42.63
N ARG A 407 -11.27 -11.82 42.19
CA ARG A 407 -10.31 -12.79 42.70
C ARG A 407 -8.95 -12.51 42.05
N ARG A 408 -7.94 -12.29 42.90
CA ARG A 408 -6.52 -12.01 42.49
C ARG A 408 -6.01 -12.97 41.40
N ARG A 409 -6.51 -14.20 41.36
CA ARG A 409 -6.19 -15.22 40.35
C ARG A 409 -6.51 -14.79 38.91
N TRP A 410 -7.58 -14.00 38.67
CA TRP A 410 -7.90 -13.55 37.34
C TRP A 410 -6.95 -12.46 36.82
N VAL A 411 -6.46 -11.63 37.74
CA VAL A 411 -5.45 -10.62 37.42
C VAL A 411 -4.13 -11.30 37.09
N VAL A 412 -3.72 -12.29 37.91
CA VAL A 412 -2.50 -13.06 37.65
C VAL A 412 -2.59 -13.82 36.31
N LEU A 413 -3.73 -14.47 36.04
CA LEU A 413 -3.97 -15.15 34.77
C LEU A 413 -3.88 -14.17 33.60
N GLY A 414 -4.48 -13.00 33.72
CA GLY A 414 -4.46 -11.96 32.70
C GLY A 414 -3.04 -11.47 32.40
N VAL A 415 -2.24 -11.22 33.45
CA VAL A 415 -0.82 -10.84 33.30
C VAL A 415 -0.03 -11.97 32.62
N LEU A 416 -0.24 -13.22 33.02
CA LEU A 416 0.41 -14.37 32.39
C LEU A 416 0.03 -14.49 30.91
N LEU A 417 -1.25 -14.26 30.56
CA LEU A 417 -1.70 -14.28 29.16
C LEU A 417 -1.10 -13.13 28.36
N VAL A 418 -0.95 -11.92 28.90
CA VAL A 418 -0.30 -10.81 28.22
C VAL A 418 1.17 -11.14 27.94
N VAL A 419 1.90 -11.61 28.96
CA VAL A 419 3.32 -11.92 28.80
C VAL A 419 3.53 -13.11 27.87
N PHE A 420 2.80 -14.20 28.09
CA PHE A 420 2.92 -15.40 27.27
C PHE A 420 2.46 -15.16 25.83
N GLY A 421 1.32 -14.47 25.67
CA GLY A 421 0.81 -14.09 24.33
C GLY A 421 1.78 -13.17 23.60
N GLY A 422 2.37 -12.19 24.28
CA GLY A 422 3.42 -11.33 23.73
C GLY A 422 4.64 -12.13 23.28
N LEU A 423 5.11 -13.06 24.10
CA LEU A 423 6.24 -13.95 23.75
C LEU A 423 5.92 -14.83 22.54
N VAL A 424 4.71 -15.38 22.46
CA VAL A 424 4.27 -16.20 21.31
C VAL A 424 4.16 -15.35 20.05
N ALA A 425 3.64 -14.10 20.16
CA ALA A 425 3.57 -13.18 19.03
C ALA A 425 4.97 -12.80 18.51
N VAL A 426 5.90 -12.49 19.44
CA VAL A 426 7.30 -12.21 19.09
C VAL A 426 7.95 -13.43 18.44
N ALA A 427 7.78 -14.63 19.01
CA ALA A 427 8.31 -15.87 18.43
C ALA A 427 7.71 -16.14 17.05
N GLY A 428 6.40 -15.89 16.88
CA GLY A 428 5.72 -15.97 15.56
C GLY A 428 6.29 -14.98 14.56
N ALA A 429 6.50 -13.73 14.96
CA ALA A 429 7.13 -12.72 14.12
C ALA A 429 8.57 -13.09 13.75
N LEU A 430 9.34 -13.60 14.72
CA LEU A 430 10.71 -14.07 14.50
C LEU A 430 10.83 -15.35 13.63
N THR A 431 9.77 -16.10 13.42
CA THR A 431 9.74 -17.29 12.58
C THR A 431 8.86 -17.14 11.34
N SER A 432 8.39 -15.92 11.07
CA SER A 432 7.47 -15.56 9.97
C SER A 432 6.21 -16.45 9.90
N ARG A 433 5.72 -16.91 11.08
CA ARG A 433 4.53 -17.76 11.19
C ARG A 433 3.30 -16.95 11.59
N ALA A 434 2.42 -16.67 10.63
CA ALA A 434 1.19 -15.91 10.85
C ALA A 434 0.32 -16.46 12.00
N VAL A 435 0.22 -17.78 12.15
CA VAL A 435 -0.53 -18.43 13.22
C VAL A 435 0.04 -18.10 14.60
N GLY A 436 1.38 -18.03 14.74
CA GLY A 436 2.04 -17.63 15.98
C GLY A 436 1.77 -16.18 16.34
N ILE A 437 1.86 -15.27 15.36
CA ILE A 437 1.55 -13.85 15.54
C ILE A 437 0.10 -13.68 15.98
N LEU A 438 -0.86 -14.21 15.20
CA LEU A 438 -2.29 -14.10 15.48
C LEU A 438 -2.64 -14.72 16.84
N GLY A 439 -2.21 -15.94 17.11
CA GLY A 439 -2.49 -16.64 18.37
C GLY A 439 -1.90 -15.89 19.56
N GLY A 440 -0.69 -15.38 19.44
CA GLY A 440 -0.03 -14.60 20.48
C GLY A 440 -0.74 -13.28 20.76
N LEU A 441 -1.12 -12.53 19.72
CA LEU A 441 -1.84 -11.26 19.86
C LEU A 441 -3.23 -11.47 20.49
N VAL A 442 -3.98 -12.48 20.05
CA VAL A 442 -5.28 -12.82 20.64
C VAL A 442 -5.16 -13.17 22.12
N LEU A 443 -4.13 -13.96 22.51
CA LEU A 443 -3.86 -14.29 23.91
C LEU A 443 -3.49 -13.06 24.73
N ALA A 444 -2.64 -12.18 24.19
CA ALA A 444 -2.23 -10.95 24.87
C ALA A 444 -3.42 -10.00 25.06
N GLU A 445 -4.26 -9.83 24.06
CA GLU A 445 -5.44 -8.98 24.13
C GLU A 445 -6.51 -9.55 25.08
N LEU A 446 -6.73 -10.87 25.08
CA LEU A 446 -7.56 -11.53 26.08
C LEU A 446 -7.03 -11.30 27.50
N GLY A 447 -5.72 -11.36 27.68
CA GLY A 447 -5.07 -11.02 28.94
C GLY A 447 -5.33 -9.58 29.35
N LEU A 448 -5.23 -8.61 28.44
CA LEU A 448 -5.56 -7.20 28.67
C LEU A 448 -7.01 -7.03 29.11
N VAL A 449 -7.96 -7.71 28.47
CA VAL A 449 -9.38 -7.69 28.87
C VAL A 449 -9.56 -8.19 30.30
N LEU A 450 -8.87 -9.27 30.69
CA LEU A 450 -8.94 -9.83 32.04
C LEU A 450 -8.33 -8.92 33.12
N ILE A 451 -7.27 -8.17 32.81
CA ILE A 451 -6.64 -7.23 33.75
C ILE A 451 -7.29 -5.84 33.75
N THR A 452 -8.11 -5.48 32.74
CA THR A 452 -8.76 -4.17 32.62
C THR A 452 -9.47 -3.73 33.91
N PRO A 453 -10.23 -4.57 34.65
CA PRO A 453 -10.84 -4.18 35.91
C PRO A 453 -9.83 -3.80 37.01
N ALA A 454 -8.63 -4.37 36.99
CA ALA A 454 -7.57 -4.04 37.91
C ALA A 454 -6.84 -2.76 37.49
N LEU A 455 -6.56 -2.59 36.18
CA LEU A 455 -5.97 -1.38 35.62
C LEU A 455 -6.82 -0.15 35.89
N VAL A 456 -8.15 -0.25 35.73
CA VAL A 456 -9.08 0.82 36.10
C VAL A 456 -8.94 1.22 37.57
N GLY A 457 -8.78 0.23 38.48
CA GLY A 457 -8.52 0.49 39.89
C GLY A 457 -7.22 1.22 40.18
N VAL A 458 -6.14 0.82 39.50
CA VAL A 458 -4.82 1.47 39.61
C VAL A 458 -4.88 2.91 39.09
N ILE A 459 -5.40 3.11 37.89
CA ILE A 459 -5.49 4.43 37.26
C ILE A 459 -6.38 5.37 38.06
N ALA A 460 -7.46 4.85 38.67
CA ALA A 460 -8.31 5.63 39.55
C ALA A 460 -7.58 6.17 40.78
N SER A 461 -6.58 5.46 41.30
CA SER A 461 -5.75 5.94 42.39
C SER A 461 -4.86 7.13 42.02
N LEU A 462 -4.49 7.24 40.75
CA LEU A 462 -3.71 8.35 40.19
C LEU A 462 -4.59 9.61 39.92
N GLY A 463 -5.90 9.44 39.81
CA GLY A 463 -6.82 10.51 39.46
C GLY A 463 -7.12 11.52 40.60
N ARG A 464 -6.29 11.57 41.67
CA ARG A 464 -6.49 12.47 42.83
C ARG A 464 -6.36 13.96 42.44
N SER A 465 -5.57 14.28 41.46
CA SER A 465 -5.31 15.64 40.96
C SER A 465 -6.36 16.15 39.97
N LEU A 466 -7.28 15.31 39.52
CA LEU A 466 -8.27 15.70 38.53
C LEU A 466 -9.37 16.62 39.11
N PRO A 467 -9.99 17.48 38.26
CA PRO A 467 -11.17 18.26 38.64
C PRO A 467 -12.29 17.40 39.19
N LEU A 468 -13.23 17.99 39.90
CA LEU A 468 -14.24 17.27 40.68
C LEU A 468 -15.08 16.27 39.84
N GLY A 469 -15.54 16.68 38.66
CA GLY A 469 -16.36 15.84 37.76
C GLY A 469 -15.64 14.58 37.32
N PRO A 470 -14.48 14.68 36.58
CA PRO A 470 -13.66 13.54 36.17
C PRO A 470 -13.21 12.67 37.36
N ARG A 471 -12.84 13.27 38.50
CA ARG A 471 -12.42 12.56 39.71
C ARG A 471 -13.53 11.68 40.28
N ILE A 472 -14.77 12.21 40.37
CA ILE A 472 -15.95 11.44 40.82
C ILE A 472 -16.23 10.32 39.79
N ALA A 473 -16.26 10.65 38.51
CA ALA A 473 -16.51 9.68 37.44
C ALA A 473 -15.48 8.52 37.47
N LEU A 474 -14.19 8.84 37.64
CA LEU A 474 -13.14 7.83 37.70
C LEU A 474 -13.24 6.93 38.94
N ARG A 475 -13.60 7.50 40.10
CA ARG A 475 -13.85 6.73 41.33
C ARG A 475 -15.09 5.86 41.21
N ASP A 476 -16.17 6.37 40.60
CA ASP A 476 -17.38 5.60 40.34
C ASP A 476 -17.11 4.45 39.35
N THR A 477 -16.36 4.71 38.26
CA THR A 477 -15.92 3.68 37.31
C THR A 477 -15.09 2.60 38.03
N ALA A 478 -14.20 2.98 38.94
CA ALA A 478 -13.37 2.05 39.70
C ALA A 478 -14.21 1.24 40.73
N ARG A 479 -15.23 1.86 41.32
CA ARG A 479 -16.18 1.17 42.24
C ARG A 479 -17.04 0.18 41.47
N ASN A 480 -17.48 0.56 40.27
CA ASN A 480 -18.33 -0.23 39.39
C ASN A 480 -17.54 -0.93 38.28
N ARG A 481 -16.21 -1.19 38.48
CA ARG A 481 -15.28 -1.71 37.48
C ARG A 481 -15.77 -2.95 36.73
N ALA A 482 -16.53 -3.81 37.34
CA ALA A 482 -17.10 -4.99 36.69
C ALA A 482 -18.17 -4.65 35.64
N ALA A 483 -18.76 -3.46 35.71
CA ALA A 483 -19.73 -2.97 34.73
C ALA A 483 -19.00 -2.13 33.62
N ALA A 484 -17.98 -1.36 34.00
CA ALA A 484 -17.25 -0.48 33.10
C ALA A 484 -16.19 -1.22 32.26
N ALA A 485 -15.54 -2.25 32.80
CA ALA A 485 -14.46 -2.97 32.11
C ALA A 485 -14.84 -3.50 30.72
N PRO A 486 -16.01 -4.13 30.48
CA PRO A 486 -16.38 -4.56 29.15
C PRO A 486 -16.49 -3.40 28.14
N ALA A 487 -16.97 -2.23 28.58
CA ALA A 487 -17.09 -1.05 27.72
C ALA A 487 -15.69 -0.50 27.36
N ILE A 488 -14.78 -0.45 28.36
CA ILE A 488 -13.39 -0.03 28.15
C ILE A 488 -12.68 -0.99 27.20
N SER A 489 -12.87 -2.32 27.37
CA SER A 489 -12.29 -3.33 26.48
C SER A 489 -12.78 -3.23 25.03
N ALA A 490 -14.04 -2.88 24.82
CA ALA A 490 -14.59 -2.68 23.49
C ALA A 490 -13.94 -1.46 22.79
N VAL A 491 -13.78 -0.34 23.52
CA VAL A 491 -13.08 0.84 22.98
C VAL A 491 -11.61 0.52 22.74
N MET A 492 -10.98 -0.22 23.67
CA MET A 492 -9.57 -0.66 23.55
C MET A 492 -9.35 -1.47 22.26
N ALA A 493 -10.19 -2.47 21.98
CA ALA A 493 -10.06 -3.31 20.80
C ALA A 493 -10.19 -2.48 19.52
N ALA A 494 -11.23 -1.65 19.41
CA ALA A 494 -11.44 -0.81 18.24
C ALA A 494 -10.29 0.18 17.99
N VAL A 495 -9.76 0.78 19.05
CA VAL A 495 -8.60 1.70 18.94
C VAL A 495 -7.32 0.93 18.60
N ALA A 496 -7.12 -0.27 19.16
CA ALA A 496 -5.95 -1.08 18.88
C ALA A 496 -5.85 -1.44 17.39
N SER A 497 -6.96 -1.84 16.76
CA SER A 497 -7.00 -2.13 15.32
C SER A 497 -6.70 -0.89 14.46
N CYS A 498 -7.26 0.28 14.82
CA CYS A 498 -6.98 1.54 14.12
C CYS A 498 -5.51 1.94 14.24
N VAL A 499 -4.92 1.78 15.42
CA VAL A 499 -3.52 2.14 15.69
C VAL A 499 -2.58 1.18 14.96
N ALA A 500 -2.86 -0.13 14.99
CA ALA A 500 -2.05 -1.13 14.28
C ALA A 500 -2.04 -0.88 12.76
N LEU A 501 -3.22 -0.65 12.16
CA LEU A 501 -3.32 -0.30 10.74
C LEU A 501 -2.62 1.01 10.42
N GLY A 502 -2.84 2.06 11.23
CA GLY A 502 -2.20 3.35 11.04
C GLY A 502 -0.68 3.28 11.13
N THR A 503 -0.14 2.46 12.06
CA THR A 503 1.30 2.20 12.19
C THR A 503 1.85 1.52 10.93
N PHE A 504 1.16 0.51 10.41
CA PHE A 504 1.56 -0.17 9.18
C PHE A 504 1.59 0.81 7.98
N LEU A 505 0.53 1.59 7.78
CA LEU A 505 0.45 2.55 6.68
C LEU A 505 1.49 3.68 6.78
N ALA A 506 1.78 4.17 7.98
CA ALA A 506 2.83 5.15 8.19
C ALA A 506 4.22 4.56 7.91
N SER A 507 4.46 3.35 8.39
CA SER A 507 5.72 2.64 8.13
C SER A 507 5.92 2.32 6.65
N ASP A 508 4.84 2.03 5.90
CA ASP A 508 4.91 1.85 4.45
C ASP A 508 5.26 3.16 3.73
N THR A 509 4.64 4.27 4.12
CA THR A 509 4.98 5.59 3.59
C THR A 509 6.43 5.96 3.88
N ASP A 510 6.89 5.78 5.11
CA ASP A 510 8.27 6.08 5.50
C ASP A 510 9.27 5.18 4.74
N ARG A 511 8.94 3.89 4.53
CA ARG A 511 9.75 2.99 3.70
C ARG A 511 9.86 3.47 2.25
N GLN A 512 8.76 3.95 1.67
CA GLN A 512 8.78 4.51 0.31
C GLN A 512 9.66 5.76 0.25
N VAL A 513 9.63 6.61 1.29
CA VAL A 513 10.54 7.76 1.42
C VAL A 513 11.99 7.30 1.57
N ASP A 514 12.26 6.28 2.38
CA ASP A 514 13.62 5.73 2.57
C ASP A 514 14.16 5.05 1.29
N GLN A 515 13.29 4.50 0.45
CA GLN A 515 13.67 3.93 -0.85
C GLN A 515 13.89 4.99 -1.92
N TYR A 516 13.31 6.17 -1.76
CA TYR A 516 13.44 7.25 -2.72
C TYR A 516 14.78 7.98 -2.58
N ARG A 517 15.47 8.19 -3.69
CA ARG A 517 16.68 9.00 -3.76
C ARG A 517 16.40 10.24 -4.60
N THR A 518 16.50 11.38 -3.97
CA THR A 518 16.40 12.67 -4.67
C THR A 518 17.59 12.85 -5.60
N GLY A 519 17.32 13.07 -6.88
CA GLY A 519 18.36 13.36 -7.87
C GLY A 519 18.78 14.82 -7.88
N LEU A 520 17.90 15.73 -7.45
CA LEU A 520 18.08 17.17 -7.41
C LEU A 520 17.46 17.74 -6.13
N PRO A 521 17.77 19.00 -5.75
CA PRO A 521 16.98 19.70 -4.74
C PRO A 521 15.52 19.77 -5.14
N LEU A 522 14.63 19.71 -4.16
CA LEU A 522 13.20 19.69 -4.36
C LEU A 522 12.69 20.88 -5.18
N GLY A 523 11.90 20.60 -6.21
CA GLY A 523 11.35 21.58 -7.12
C GLY A 523 12.29 22.01 -8.26
N TYR A 524 13.57 21.60 -8.23
CA TYR A 524 14.50 21.91 -9.30
C TYR A 524 14.20 21.09 -10.54
N ALA A 525 14.49 21.66 -11.73
CA ALA A 525 14.31 20.99 -12.99
C ALA A 525 15.66 20.68 -13.65
N ALA A 526 15.81 19.46 -14.15
CA ALA A 526 16.85 19.09 -15.08
C ALA A 526 16.32 19.21 -16.52
N ILE A 527 17.04 19.91 -17.35
CA ILE A 527 16.78 20.00 -18.79
C ILE A 527 17.93 19.25 -19.47
N GLN A 528 17.68 18.08 -20.05
CA GLN A 528 18.67 17.30 -20.79
C GLN A 528 18.53 17.57 -22.28
N LEU A 529 19.66 17.78 -22.96
CA LEU A 529 19.66 18.05 -24.39
C LEU A 529 19.66 16.74 -25.18
N ALA A 530 18.65 16.54 -26.02
CA ALA A 530 18.58 15.35 -26.88
C ALA A 530 19.52 15.38 -28.06
N ASN A 531 19.86 16.58 -28.54
CA ASN A 531 20.69 16.79 -29.75
C ASN A 531 21.60 18.00 -29.55
N ALA A 532 22.61 17.90 -28.70
CA ALA A 532 23.54 19.02 -28.43
C ALA A 532 24.33 19.48 -29.67
N ASP A 533 24.51 18.60 -30.65
CA ASP A 533 25.10 18.89 -31.96
C ASP A 533 24.28 19.88 -32.81
N LYS A 534 22.98 19.97 -32.59
CA LYS A 534 22.08 20.95 -33.24
C LYS A 534 22.02 22.31 -32.55
N GLY A 535 22.89 22.51 -31.56
CA GLY A 535 23.08 23.76 -30.85
C GLY A 535 22.70 23.64 -29.35
N VAL A 536 23.46 24.39 -28.57
CA VAL A 536 23.29 24.51 -27.11
C VAL A 536 22.71 25.89 -26.80
N PRO A 537 21.55 26.00 -26.14
CA PRO A 537 21.01 27.30 -25.74
C PRO A 537 21.89 27.94 -24.66
N THR A 538 21.88 29.28 -24.56
CA THR A 538 22.56 29.95 -23.45
C THR A 538 21.73 29.83 -22.16
N PRO A 539 22.35 29.92 -20.96
CA PRO A 539 21.64 29.88 -19.68
C PRO A 539 20.53 30.92 -19.56
N GLU A 540 20.76 32.15 -20.12
CA GLU A 540 19.78 33.24 -20.14
C GLU A 540 18.55 32.87 -20.99
N ARG A 541 18.77 32.19 -22.09
CA ARG A 541 17.69 31.73 -22.98
C ARG A 541 16.87 30.62 -22.32
N VAL A 542 17.54 29.72 -21.60
CA VAL A 542 16.86 28.69 -20.79
C VAL A 542 16.06 29.32 -19.64
N ALA A 543 16.65 30.31 -18.96
CA ALA A 543 15.96 31.06 -17.91
C ALA A 543 14.71 31.77 -18.43
N ALA A 544 14.81 32.44 -19.58
CA ALA A 544 13.69 33.12 -20.22
C ALA A 544 12.57 32.13 -20.64
N ALA A 545 12.93 30.96 -21.13
CA ALA A 545 11.97 29.90 -21.49
C ALA A 545 11.27 29.31 -20.25
N ALA A 546 11.99 29.13 -19.15
CA ALA A 546 11.45 28.53 -17.93
C ALA A 546 10.65 29.50 -17.06
N ALA A 547 10.94 30.79 -17.10
CA ALA A 547 10.34 31.83 -16.24
C ALA A 547 8.79 31.90 -16.27
N PRO A 548 8.09 31.70 -17.41
CA PRO A 548 6.63 31.70 -17.43
C PRO A 548 6.00 30.50 -16.65
N SER A 549 6.77 29.44 -16.45
CA SER A 549 6.33 28.19 -15.85
C SER A 549 6.82 28.00 -14.43
N LEU A 550 8.04 28.49 -14.14
CA LEU A 550 8.75 28.25 -12.90
C LEU A 550 9.16 29.56 -12.23
N ALA A 551 9.20 29.58 -10.91
CA ALA A 551 9.81 30.65 -10.13
C ALA A 551 11.34 30.50 -10.15
N VAL A 552 11.97 30.77 -11.29
CA VAL A 552 13.40 30.56 -11.55
C VAL A 552 14.25 31.45 -10.65
N THR A 553 15.20 30.87 -9.94
CA THR A 553 16.20 31.57 -9.11
C THR A 553 17.60 31.50 -9.69
N GLY A 554 17.87 30.55 -10.58
CA GLY A 554 19.16 30.40 -11.26
C GLY A 554 19.10 29.32 -12.34
N VAL A 555 20.01 29.41 -13.30
CA VAL A 555 20.22 28.39 -14.32
C VAL A 555 21.71 28.10 -14.45
N GLN A 556 22.08 26.84 -14.37
CA GLN A 556 23.46 26.38 -14.50
C GLN A 556 23.57 25.34 -15.61
N GLN A 557 24.48 25.58 -16.54
CA GLN A 557 24.83 24.58 -17.56
C GLN A 557 25.55 23.39 -16.91
N VAL A 558 25.23 22.20 -17.36
CA VAL A 558 25.85 20.93 -16.95
C VAL A 558 26.53 20.32 -18.16
N ASP A 559 27.79 20.03 -17.99
CA ASP A 559 28.58 19.31 -18.96
C ASP A 559 28.79 17.88 -18.50
N GLY A 560 28.65 16.95 -19.41
CA GLY A 560 28.85 15.52 -19.19
C GLY A 560 30.06 15.00 -20.03
N ILE A 561 30.08 13.70 -20.21
CA ILE A 561 31.11 13.00 -20.93
C ILE A 561 30.59 12.47 -22.26
N SER A 562 31.49 12.41 -23.28
CA SER A 562 31.24 11.69 -24.52
C SER A 562 32.14 10.47 -24.59
N CYS A 563 31.56 9.34 -24.93
CA CYS A 563 32.30 8.10 -25.18
C CYS A 563 33.13 8.17 -26.48
N PRO A 564 34.19 7.37 -26.58
CA PRO A 564 34.94 7.26 -27.82
C PRO A 564 34.01 6.81 -28.97
N LYS A 565 34.27 7.30 -30.15
CA LYS A 565 33.60 6.82 -31.37
C LYS A 565 34.26 5.55 -31.83
N ASP A 566 33.50 4.61 -32.35
CA ASP A 566 34.03 3.44 -33.03
C ASP A 566 34.60 3.75 -34.41
N GLY A 567 35.11 2.73 -35.10
CA GLY A 567 35.66 2.89 -36.47
C GLY A 567 34.60 3.28 -37.51
N THR A 568 33.30 3.22 -37.19
CA THR A 568 32.17 3.66 -38.03
C THR A 568 31.76 5.12 -37.75
N GLY A 569 32.30 5.72 -36.71
CA GLY A 569 31.98 7.09 -36.26
C GLY A 569 30.77 7.16 -35.34
N GLU A 570 30.17 6.03 -34.94
CA GLU A 570 29.14 5.98 -33.93
C GLU A 570 29.75 5.99 -32.53
N SER A 571 29.08 6.67 -31.58
CA SER A 571 29.51 6.69 -30.18
C SER A 571 29.20 5.34 -29.53
N GLN A 572 30.26 4.69 -29.04
CA GLN A 572 30.10 3.51 -28.19
C GLN A 572 29.36 3.89 -26.90
N TRP A 573 28.55 2.98 -26.40
CA TRP A 573 27.96 3.19 -25.10
C TRP A 573 29.01 3.02 -24.01
N CYS A 574 29.14 4.04 -23.15
CA CYS A 574 29.98 3.96 -21.97
C CYS A 574 29.47 4.87 -20.83
N TYR A 575 29.94 4.60 -19.63
CA TYR A 575 29.72 5.44 -18.46
C TYR A 575 30.92 5.40 -17.53
N VAL A 576 31.03 6.39 -16.64
CA VAL A 576 32.06 6.42 -15.61
C VAL A 576 31.48 5.91 -14.31
N SER A 577 32.13 4.96 -13.68
CA SER A 577 31.82 4.45 -12.35
C SER A 577 33.01 4.65 -11.41
N ALA A 578 32.73 4.76 -10.13
CA ALA A 578 33.73 4.77 -9.08
C ALA A 578 33.91 3.34 -8.56
N LYS A 579 35.13 2.86 -8.57
CA LYS A 579 35.46 1.50 -8.12
C LYS A 579 35.42 1.42 -6.61
N MET A 580 34.62 0.52 -6.08
CA MET A 580 34.65 0.19 -4.67
C MET A 580 35.96 -0.50 -4.29
N PRO A 581 36.65 -0.05 -3.23
CA PRO A 581 37.84 -0.76 -2.75
C PRO A 581 37.53 -2.21 -2.41
N ALA A 582 38.42 -3.14 -2.80
CA ALA A 582 38.20 -4.58 -2.65
C ALA A 582 37.90 -5.00 -1.20
N ALA A 583 38.44 -4.28 -0.21
CA ALA A 583 38.18 -4.52 1.19
C ALA A 583 36.71 -4.24 1.59
N LEU A 584 36.00 -3.38 0.86
CA LEU A 584 34.63 -2.95 1.11
C LEU A 584 33.64 -3.52 0.08
N ALA A 585 34.12 -4.05 -1.02
CA ALA A 585 33.28 -4.61 -2.08
C ALA A 585 32.64 -5.93 -1.63
N CYS A 586 31.33 -6.06 -1.86
CA CYS A 586 30.64 -7.33 -1.67
C CYS A 586 31.17 -8.36 -2.69
N PRO A 587 31.57 -9.57 -2.25
CA PRO A 587 32.10 -10.57 -3.18
C PRO A 587 31.02 -11.31 -4.00
N PHE A 588 29.76 -11.05 -3.72
CA PHE A 588 28.63 -11.67 -4.41
C PHE A 588 27.97 -10.68 -5.37
N ASP A 589 27.70 -11.14 -6.60
CA ASP A 589 26.98 -10.32 -7.58
C ASP A 589 25.50 -10.24 -7.24
N ARG A 590 24.99 -9.03 -7.12
CA ARG A 590 23.58 -8.77 -6.80
C ARG A 590 22.64 -8.99 -7.96
N ASN A 591 23.16 -8.91 -9.18
CA ASN A 591 22.39 -9.09 -10.40
C ASN A 591 22.37 -10.56 -10.88
N ALA A 592 23.12 -11.44 -10.22
CA ALA A 592 23.23 -12.85 -10.59
C ALA A 592 21.96 -13.69 -10.29
N GLY A 593 20.84 -13.07 -9.91
CA GLY A 593 19.61 -13.76 -9.53
C GLY A 593 19.70 -14.43 -8.14
N GLU A 594 18.95 -15.53 -7.95
CA GLU A 594 18.97 -16.26 -6.68
C GLU A 594 20.30 -16.98 -6.48
N LEU A 595 21.02 -16.61 -5.43
CA LEU A 595 22.22 -17.33 -5.02
C LEU A 595 21.86 -18.72 -4.44
N PRO A 596 22.73 -19.74 -4.61
CA PRO A 596 22.62 -21.00 -3.88
C PRO A 596 22.51 -20.77 -2.36
N ALA A 597 21.69 -21.55 -1.65
CA ALA A 597 21.36 -21.33 -0.25
C ALA A 597 22.57 -21.11 0.69
N GLU A 598 23.70 -21.77 0.43
CA GLU A 598 24.92 -21.60 1.23
C GLU A 598 25.64 -20.28 0.92
N GLN A 599 25.66 -19.86 -0.34
CA GLN A 599 26.19 -18.55 -0.74
C GLN A 599 25.31 -17.41 -0.25
N GLN A 600 23.99 -17.60 -0.28
CA GLN A 600 23.05 -16.65 0.29
C GLN A 600 23.32 -16.40 1.79
N LYS A 601 23.53 -17.46 2.59
CA LYS A 601 23.90 -17.33 4.01
C LYS A 601 25.22 -16.57 4.19
N GLN A 602 26.20 -16.83 3.35
CA GLN A 602 27.49 -16.13 3.40
C GLN A 602 27.33 -14.66 3.03
N ALA A 603 26.54 -14.34 1.98
CA ALA A 603 26.26 -12.98 1.57
C ALA A 603 25.51 -12.19 2.66
N LEU A 604 24.49 -12.81 3.30
CA LEU A 604 23.77 -12.19 4.41
C LEU A 604 24.61 -11.96 5.67
N ALA A 605 25.62 -12.80 5.90
CA ALA A 605 26.54 -12.67 7.03
C ALA A 605 27.66 -11.64 6.79
N ASP A 606 27.99 -11.34 5.53
CA ASP A 606 29.08 -10.44 5.18
C ASP A 606 28.64 -8.96 5.36
N PRO A 607 29.29 -8.19 6.24
CA PRO A 607 28.93 -6.79 6.45
C PRO A 607 29.10 -5.92 5.19
N ARG A 608 29.96 -6.31 4.23
CA ARG A 608 30.16 -5.60 2.95
C ARG A 608 28.96 -5.72 2.04
N CYS A 609 28.11 -6.70 2.24
CA CYS A 609 26.95 -6.98 1.41
C CYS A 609 25.64 -6.39 1.95
N LYS A 610 25.68 -5.72 3.09
CA LYS A 610 24.51 -5.10 3.74
C LYS A 610 24.07 -3.77 3.13
N THR A 611 23.86 -3.71 1.83
CA THR A 611 23.40 -2.51 1.14
C THR A 611 22.04 -2.75 0.52
N ALA A 612 21.17 -1.75 0.58
CA ALA A 612 19.83 -1.83 0.00
C ALA A 612 19.90 -2.07 -1.52
N ALA A 613 19.17 -3.08 -2.00
CA ALA A 613 19.26 -3.55 -3.37
C ALA A 613 18.56 -2.64 -4.39
N TYR A 614 17.54 -1.89 -3.97
CA TYR A 614 16.70 -1.14 -4.90
C TYR A 614 16.43 0.27 -4.38
N GLN A 615 16.70 1.26 -5.22
CA GLN A 615 16.42 2.66 -4.94
C GLN A 615 15.72 3.29 -6.14
N ILE A 616 14.61 3.97 -5.89
CA ILE A 616 13.82 4.68 -6.88
C ILE A 616 14.20 6.16 -6.82
N GLY A 617 14.42 6.78 -7.96
CA GLY A 617 14.70 8.22 -8.04
C GLY A 617 14.96 8.67 -9.46
N ILE A 618 14.92 9.99 -9.68
CA ILE A 618 15.26 10.56 -10.99
C ILE A 618 16.77 10.63 -11.10
N SER A 619 17.36 9.88 -12.05
CA SER A 619 18.78 9.92 -12.37
C SER A 619 19.00 10.91 -13.53
N SER A 620 19.27 12.16 -13.22
CA SER A 620 19.70 13.16 -14.19
C SER A 620 21.15 13.52 -13.94
N PHE A 621 21.97 13.53 -14.98
CA PHE A 621 23.39 13.92 -14.91
C PHE A 621 24.23 13.03 -13.97
N ASN A 622 24.50 11.79 -14.38
CA ASN A 622 25.24 10.82 -13.57
C ASN A 622 26.73 11.15 -13.45
N THR A 623 27.34 11.57 -14.54
CA THR A 623 28.76 12.01 -14.58
C THR A 623 28.81 13.46 -15.00
N VAL A 624 29.16 14.35 -14.09
CA VAL A 624 29.21 15.79 -14.34
C VAL A 624 30.65 16.24 -14.43
N VAL A 625 30.99 16.90 -15.53
CA VAL A 625 32.29 17.59 -15.64
C VAL A 625 32.14 18.87 -14.83
N GLY A 626 32.65 18.85 -13.58
CA GLY A 626 32.15 19.72 -12.52
C GLY A 626 32.95 20.98 -12.30
N SER A 627 32.17 21.98 -11.84
CA SER A 627 32.67 23.18 -11.17
C SER A 627 31.96 23.34 -9.83
N GLY A 628 32.39 24.26 -8.97
CA GLY A 628 31.71 24.57 -7.72
C GLY A 628 30.26 24.99 -7.94
N ALA A 629 29.93 25.69 -9.02
CA ALA A 629 28.58 26.13 -9.35
C ALA A 629 27.66 24.94 -9.69
N ASN A 630 28.16 23.95 -10.46
CA ASN A 630 27.38 22.74 -10.77
C ASN A 630 27.07 21.93 -9.52
N MET A 631 28.05 21.74 -8.63
CA MET A 631 27.85 21.04 -7.36
C MET A 631 26.83 21.75 -6.47
N ALA A 632 26.92 23.09 -6.36
CA ALA A 632 25.96 23.87 -5.60
C ALA A 632 24.52 23.70 -6.11
N ALA A 633 24.34 23.72 -7.43
CA ALA A 633 23.02 23.61 -8.07
C ALA A 633 22.45 22.18 -8.01
N LEU A 634 23.29 21.16 -8.17
CA LEU A 634 22.87 19.76 -8.27
C LEU A 634 22.77 19.04 -6.93
N SER A 635 23.56 19.42 -5.92
CA SER A 635 23.68 18.69 -4.66
C SER A 635 23.48 19.54 -3.42
N ALA A 636 23.34 20.86 -3.54
CA ALA A 636 23.12 21.81 -2.44
C ALA A 636 23.98 21.53 -1.19
N PRO A 637 25.31 21.34 -1.31
CA PRO A 637 26.16 21.01 -0.18
C PRO A 637 26.37 22.20 0.76
N SER A 638 26.96 21.93 1.93
CA SER A 638 27.43 23.02 2.82
C SER A 638 28.52 23.85 2.13
N GLN A 639 28.72 25.10 2.55
CA GLN A 639 29.76 25.98 2.00
C GLN A 639 31.18 25.44 2.26
N GLU A 640 31.39 24.69 3.33
CA GLU A 640 32.65 24.05 3.65
C GLU A 640 32.94 22.89 2.71
N ASP A 641 31.95 21.98 2.54
CA ASP A 641 32.06 20.85 1.63
C ASP A 641 32.24 21.32 0.18
N LEU A 642 31.55 22.40 -0.21
CA LEU A 642 31.67 22.97 -1.55
C LEU A 642 33.10 23.49 -1.84
N ARG A 643 33.74 24.16 -0.85
CA ARG A 643 35.13 24.64 -1.00
C ARG A 643 36.12 23.47 -1.07
N GLY A 644 35.95 22.44 -0.21
CA GLY A 644 36.78 21.25 -0.24
C GLY A 644 36.70 20.51 -1.56
N ALA A 645 35.48 20.26 -2.02
CA ALA A 645 35.24 19.61 -3.30
C ALA A 645 35.76 20.42 -4.50
N ALA A 646 35.54 21.73 -4.51
CA ALA A 646 36.03 22.60 -5.57
C ALA A 646 37.58 22.64 -5.64
N THR A 647 38.25 22.57 -4.49
CA THR A 647 39.74 22.49 -4.44
C THR A 647 40.23 21.21 -5.07
N VAL A 648 39.59 20.06 -4.79
CA VAL A 648 39.99 18.77 -5.39
C VAL A 648 39.73 18.74 -6.89
N LEU A 649 38.60 19.28 -7.35
CA LEU A 649 38.30 19.36 -8.79
C LEU A 649 39.31 20.29 -9.50
N ALA A 650 39.65 21.42 -8.91
CA ALA A 650 40.66 22.33 -9.48
C ALA A 650 42.04 21.68 -9.56
N ALA A 651 42.38 20.79 -8.63
CA ALA A 651 43.62 20.00 -8.64
C ALA A 651 43.57 18.78 -9.60
N GLY A 652 42.54 18.61 -10.42
CA GLY A 652 42.45 17.52 -11.38
C GLY A 652 41.77 16.25 -10.83
N GLY A 653 41.12 16.32 -9.66
CA GLY A 653 40.51 15.19 -9.01
C GLY A 653 39.04 14.96 -9.37
N ALA A 654 38.37 14.17 -8.56
CA ALA A 654 36.94 13.84 -8.67
C ALA A 654 36.25 13.84 -7.32
N VAL A 655 34.90 14.00 -7.31
CA VAL A 655 34.09 14.11 -6.13
C VAL A 655 32.94 13.10 -6.21
N VAL A 656 32.70 12.39 -5.13
CA VAL A 656 31.62 11.40 -4.97
C VAL A 656 30.84 11.67 -3.69
N SER A 657 29.67 11.11 -3.53
CA SER A 657 28.89 11.23 -2.29
C SER A 657 29.25 10.18 -1.24
N ASP A 658 29.77 9.01 -1.64
CA ASP A 658 30.10 7.92 -0.72
C ASP A 658 31.58 7.97 -0.28
N PRO A 659 31.89 8.22 1.00
CA PRO A 659 33.26 8.24 1.48
C PRO A 659 33.96 6.86 1.41
N ASN A 660 33.21 5.76 1.33
CA ASN A 660 33.78 4.41 1.23
C ASN A 660 34.45 4.14 -0.11
N LEU A 661 34.22 4.97 -1.13
CA LEU A 661 34.88 4.90 -2.43
C LEU A 661 36.31 5.45 -2.40
N LEU A 662 36.69 6.15 -1.32
CA LEU A 662 38.00 6.75 -1.17
C LEU A 662 38.97 5.81 -0.45
N THR A 663 40.16 5.69 -1.01
CA THR A 663 41.31 5.04 -0.34
C THR A 663 42.43 6.06 -0.23
N ASP A 664 42.82 6.43 0.98
CA ASP A 664 43.87 7.42 1.26
C ASP A 664 43.68 8.76 0.49
N GLY A 665 42.44 9.25 0.44
CA GLY A 665 42.08 10.48 -0.27
C GLY A 665 42.10 10.37 -1.80
N LYS A 666 42.22 9.17 -2.36
CA LYS A 666 42.20 8.89 -3.80
C LYS A 666 40.95 8.12 -4.18
N LEU A 667 40.48 8.36 -5.39
CA LEU A 667 39.33 7.72 -6.04
C LEU A 667 39.80 7.00 -7.31
N THR A 668 39.40 5.75 -7.46
CA THR A 668 39.63 5.01 -8.71
C THR A 668 38.38 5.06 -9.55
N LEU A 669 38.47 5.66 -10.73
CA LEU A 669 37.42 5.76 -11.73
C LEU A 669 37.62 4.69 -12.80
N GLU A 670 36.53 4.04 -13.19
CA GLU A 670 36.48 3.07 -14.29
C GLU A 670 35.54 3.60 -15.38
N VAL A 671 35.99 3.61 -16.63
CA VAL A 671 35.10 3.74 -17.78
C VAL A 671 34.64 2.35 -18.14
N ARG A 672 33.33 2.13 -18.07
CA ARG A 672 32.69 0.87 -18.39
C ARG A 672 31.83 1.03 -19.64
N GLY A 673 31.72 0.00 -20.44
CA GLY A 673 30.94 0.05 -21.66
C GLY A 673 31.23 -1.10 -22.58
N ASP A 674 30.82 -0.97 -23.85
CA ASP A 674 31.11 -1.92 -24.92
C ASP A 674 32.49 -1.63 -25.50
N ASP A 675 33.33 -2.65 -25.61
CA ASP A 675 34.67 -2.55 -26.25
C ASP A 675 34.63 -2.70 -27.79
N GLY A 676 33.43 -2.81 -28.37
CA GLY A 676 33.21 -3.01 -29.79
C GLY A 676 33.51 -4.44 -30.27
N SER A 677 33.70 -5.39 -29.34
CA SER A 677 33.92 -6.81 -29.72
C SER A 677 32.64 -7.48 -30.23
N GLY A 678 31.49 -6.85 -30.01
CA GLY A 678 30.17 -7.36 -30.41
C GLY A 678 29.66 -8.52 -29.55
N ASP A 679 30.31 -8.79 -28.38
CA ASP A 679 29.89 -9.83 -27.43
C ASP A 679 28.85 -9.30 -26.42
N GLY A 680 28.58 -7.98 -26.41
CA GLY A 680 27.62 -7.31 -25.57
C GLY A 680 27.91 -7.32 -24.09
N ILE A 681 29.08 -7.79 -23.71
CA ILE A 681 29.47 -7.86 -22.31
C ILE A 681 30.05 -6.49 -21.91
N GLU A 682 29.53 -5.91 -20.85
CA GLU A 682 30.07 -4.71 -20.23
C GLU A 682 31.49 -4.98 -19.74
N LYS A 683 32.45 -4.19 -20.25
CA LYS A 683 33.87 -4.30 -19.90
C LYS A 683 34.40 -3.01 -19.29
N VAL A 684 35.45 -3.15 -18.48
CA VAL A 684 36.22 -2.00 -18.02
C VAL A 684 37.16 -1.59 -19.15
N LEU A 685 36.83 -0.48 -19.79
CA LEU A 685 37.57 0.03 -20.94
C LEU A 685 38.86 0.76 -20.51
N ARG A 686 38.76 1.56 -19.45
CA ARG A 686 39.86 2.36 -18.88
C ARG A 686 39.70 2.55 -17.38
N THR A 687 40.84 2.80 -16.72
CA THR A 687 40.86 3.08 -15.27
C THR A 687 41.83 4.25 -15.02
N ALA A 688 41.42 5.16 -14.14
CA ALA A 688 42.29 6.25 -13.67
C ALA A 688 42.14 6.42 -12.16
N THR A 689 43.24 6.66 -11.45
CA THR A 689 43.21 6.99 -10.02
C THR A 689 43.56 8.46 -9.86
N VAL A 690 42.64 9.22 -9.25
CA VAL A 690 42.74 10.67 -9.08
C VAL A 690 42.55 11.05 -7.62
N ALA A 691 42.85 12.29 -7.24
CA ALA A 691 42.49 12.82 -5.91
C ALA A 691 41.00 12.80 -5.77
N GLY A 692 40.49 12.35 -4.60
CA GLY A 692 39.06 12.19 -4.34
C GLY A 692 38.60 13.04 -3.16
N TYR A 693 37.32 13.44 -3.19
CA TYR A 693 36.63 14.09 -2.10
C TYR A 693 35.24 13.48 -1.92
N ALA A 694 34.84 13.25 -0.69
CA ALA A 694 33.48 12.81 -0.40
C ALA A 694 32.62 14.03 -0.03
N LEU A 695 31.68 14.37 -0.92
CA LEU A 695 30.77 15.48 -0.75
C LEU A 695 29.58 15.06 0.11
N ARG A 696 29.35 15.73 1.21
CA ARG A 696 28.09 15.63 1.95
C ARG A 696 27.03 16.44 1.20
N THR A 697 26.05 15.79 0.63
CA THR A 697 24.98 16.47 -0.12
C THR A 697 23.97 17.07 0.85
N GLY A 698 23.55 18.31 0.59
CA GLY A 698 22.44 18.95 1.31
C GLY A 698 21.07 18.51 0.80
N VAL A 699 21.03 17.77 -0.29
CA VAL A 699 19.86 17.00 -0.73
C VAL A 699 19.77 15.82 0.24
N GLU A 700 18.72 15.72 1.01
CA GLU A 700 18.54 14.70 2.03
C GLU A 700 18.78 13.31 1.43
N ALA A 701 20.00 12.82 1.62
CA ALA A 701 20.27 11.43 1.37
C ALA A 701 19.42 10.67 2.36
N SER A 702 18.53 9.80 1.90
CA SER A 702 17.85 8.86 2.79
C SER A 702 18.90 8.21 3.68
N GLN A 703 18.61 7.97 4.95
CA GLN A 703 19.57 7.46 5.96
C GLN A 703 20.01 6.01 5.69
N GLY A 704 19.62 5.44 4.54
CA GLY A 704 20.05 4.11 4.13
C GLY A 704 21.49 4.08 3.62
N PRO A 705 22.14 2.91 3.65
CA PRO A 705 23.46 2.74 3.07
C PRO A 705 23.47 3.15 1.60
N PRO A 706 24.58 3.73 1.08
CA PRO A 706 24.66 4.20 -0.30
C PRO A 706 24.41 3.05 -1.27
N ALA A 707 23.55 3.27 -2.26
CA ALA A 707 23.35 2.30 -3.33
C ALA A 707 24.61 2.21 -4.15
N ILE A 708 25.13 1.00 -4.32
CA ILE A 708 26.20 0.72 -5.25
C ILE A 708 25.53 0.52 -6.61
N GLY A 709 25.72 1.44 -7.54
CA GLY A 709 25.17 1.33 -8.89
C GLY A 709 25.13 2.66 -9.64
N MET A 710 24.51 2.69 -10.81
CA MET A 710 24.44 3.82 -11.74
C MET A 710 23.82 5.13 -11.19
N THR A 711 23.35 5.14 -9.97
CA THR A 711 22.62 6.26 -9.36
C THR A 711 23.50 7.23 -8.56
N GLN A 712 24.79 6.96 -8.42
CA GLN A 712 25.71 7.89 -7.75
C GLN A 712 26.21 8.93 -8.74
N ARG A 713 25.91 10.22 -8.46
CA ARG A 713 26.51 11.31 -9.24
C ARG A 713 27.99 11.44 -8.92
N ILE A 714 28.81 11.47 -9.99
CA ILE A 714 30.25 11.66 -9.93
C ILE A 714 30.57 12.99 -10.56
N TYR A 715 31.23 13.88 -9.83
CA TYR A 715 31.80 15.09 -10.40
C TYR A 715 33.26 14.85 -10.74
N VAL A 716 33.61 15.06 -12.00
CA VAL A 716 34.96 14.85 -12.50
C VAL A 716 35.57 16.16 -13.01
N SER A 717 36.85 16.36 -12.80
CA SER A 717 37.53 17.49 -13.38
C SER A 717 37.80 17.26 -14.88
N PRO A 718 37.99 18.31 -15.71
CA PRO A 718 38.40 18.14 -17.10
C PRO A 718 39.71 17.35 -17.26
N ALA A 719 40.62 17.47 -16.30
CA ALA A 719 41.88 16.69 -16.30
C ALA A 719 41.60 15.19 -16.04
N ALA A 720 40.69 14.85 -15.15
CA ALA A 720 40.28 13.46 -14.92
C ALA A 720 39.56 12.85 -16.15
N VAL A 721 38.73 13.64 -16.85
CA VAL A 721 38.10 13.24 -18.11
C VAL A 721 39.13 12.92 -19.17
N ALA A 722 40.14 13.80 -19.34
CA ALA A 722 41.25 13.58 -20.27
C ALA A 722 42.08 12.35 -19.88
N ALA A 723 42.36 12.12 -18.60
CA ALA A 723 43.09 10.94 -18.13
C ALA A 723 42.32 9.63 -18.40
N LEU A 724 41.00 9.68 -18.42
CA LEU A 724 40.11 8.56 -18.82
C LEU A 724 39.97 8.44 -20.36
N GLY A 725 40.57 9.36 -21.14
CA GLY A 725 40.50 9.38 -22.61
C GLY A 725 39.12 9.69 -23.14
N LEU A 726 38.32 10.41 -22.36
CA LEU A 726 36.99 10.88 -22.72
C LEU A 726 37.01 12.35 -23.12
N SER A 727 35.95 12.84 -23.75
CA SER A 727 35.78 14.25 -24.09
C SER A 727 34.58 14.82 -23.32
N THR A 728 34.59 16.14 -23.11
CA THR A 728 33.50 16.87 -22.45
C THR A 728 32.49 17.34 -23.49
N VAL A 729 31.20 17.15 -23.20
CA VAL A 729 30.08 17.62 -24.03
C VAL A 729 29.02 18.30 -23.16
N PRO A 730 28.34 19.34 -23.69
CA PRO A 730 27.16 19.87 -22.98
C PRO A 730 26.06 18.82 -22.89
N GLU A 731 25.65 18.50 -21.70
CA GLU A 731 24.57 17.50 -21.42
C GLU A 731 23.22 18.16 -21.18
N GLY A 732 23.23 19.37 -20.56
CA GLY A 732 22.00 20.07 -20.28
C GLY A 732 22.13 21.24 -19.32
N PHE A 733 21.04 21.47 -18.59
CA PHE A 733 20.93 22.57 -17.63
C PHE A 733 20.21 22.11 -16.38
N VAL A 734 20.59 22.69 -15.23
CA VAL A 734 19.78 22.63 -14.03
C VAL A 734 19.14 24.00 -13.80
N VAL A 735 17.84 24.01 -13.55
CA VAL A 735 17.07 25.22 -13.24
C VAL A 735 16.68 25.17 -11.77
N SER A 736 17.22 26.10 -11.00
CA SER A 736 16.87 26.27 -9.59
C SER A 736 15.56 27.03 -9.48
N THR A 737 14.68 26.61 -8.59
CA THR A 737 13.35 27.19 -8.39
C THR A 737 13.08 27.51 -6.93
N ALA A 738 12.21 28.50 -6.68
CA ALA A 738 11.77 28.83 -5.33
C ALA A 738 10.57 28.02 -4.84
N LYS A 739 9.89 27.27 -5.72
CA LYS A 739 8.67 26.51 -5.40
C LYS A 739 8.60 25.24 -6.24
N VAL A 740 8.01 24.20 -5.68
CA VAL A 740 7.66 22.98 -6.42
C VAL A 740 6.52 23.30 -7.39
N PRO A 741 6.67 23.04 -8.72
CA PRO A 741 5.66 23.36 -9.71
C PRO A 741 4.53 22.32 -9.76
N ASP A 742 3.34 22.77 -10.11
CA ASP A 742 2.20 21.90 -10.40
C ASP A 742 2.33 21.22 -11.79
N GLN A 743 1.42 20.27 -12.10
CA GLN A 743 1.45 19.52 -13.35
C GLN A 743 1.33 20.44 -14.57
N ALA A 744 0.49 21.47 -14.52
CA ALA A 744 0.33 22.41 -15.62
C ALA A 744 1.60 23.24 -15.87
N ALA A 745 2.33 23.59 -14.82
CA ALA A 745 3.62 24.26 -14.94
C ALA A 745 4.70 23.34 -15.54
N GLN A 746 4.66 22.05 -15.20
CA GLN A 746 5.53 21.02 -15.81
C GLN A 746 5.26 20.91 -17.32
N ASP A 747 3.99 20.81 -17.73
CA ASP A 747 3.60 20.74 -19.14
C ASP A 747 4.03 22.00 -19.89
N ARG A 748 3.87 23.20 -19.30
CA ARG A 748 4.35 24.46 -19.91
C ARG A 748 5.86 24.49 -20.05
N LEU A 749 6.61 24.05 -19.03
CA LEU A 749 8.07 23.94 -19.09
C LEU A 749 8.50 23.00 -20.20
N ALA A 750 7.93 21.80 -20.28
CA ALA A 750 8.23 20.84 -21.34
C ALA A 750 8.01 21.45 -22.73
N ALA A 751 6.92 22.21 -22.92
CA ALA A 751 6.65 22.91 -24.18
C ALA A 751 7.71 23.97 -24.50
N ALA A 752 8.12 24.75 -23.52
CA ALA A 752 9.13 25.81 -23.69
C ALA A 752 10.52 25.22 -23.99
N VAL A 753 10.88 24.11 -23.33
CA VAL A 753 12.16 23.42 -23.53
C VAL A 753 12.22 22.73 -24.89
N ALA A 754 11.14 22.16 -25.39
CA ALA A 754 11.09 21.54 -26.72
C ALA A 754 11.35 22.53 -27.87
N GLU A 755 11.12 23.83 -27.66
CA GLU A 755 11.40 24.89 -28.64
C GLU A 755 12.85 25.43 -28.58
N LEU A 756 13.64 25.01 -27.59
CA LEU A 756 15.05 25.41 -27.48
C LEU A 756 15.93 24.68 -28.50
N PRO A 757 17.06 25.27 -28.91
CA PRO A 757 18.08 24.54 -29.65
C PRO A 757 18.50 23.25 -28.91
N GLY A 758 18.79 22.19 -29.66
CA GLY A 758 19.14 20.91 -29.04
C GLY A 758 17.96 20.07 -28.59
N ARG A 759 16.73 20.55 -28.64
CA ARG A 759 15.47 19.85 -28.26
C ARG A 759 15.64 19.00 -27.00
N GLY A 760 15.55 19.63 -25.86
CA GLY A 760 15.69 18.95 -24.58
C GLY A 760 14.36 18.36 -24.08
N TYR A 761 14.47 17.53 -23.07
CA TYR A 761 13.34 17.16 -22.21
C TYR A 761 13.60 17.61 -20.77
N ALA A 762 12.53 17.98 -20.08
CA ALA A 762 12.60 18.48 -18.72
C ALA A 762 12.06 17.41 -17.76
N SER A 763 12.79 17.15 -16.70
CA SER A 763 12.34 16.39 -15.53
C SER A 763 12.43 17.28 -14.29
N ILE A 764 11.48 17.15 -13.37
CA ILE A 764 11.41 17.97 -12.15
C ILE A 764 11.46 17.07 -10.94
N GLU A 765 12.30 17.43 -9.97
CA GLU A 765 12.36 16.74 -8.70
C GLU A 765 11.17 17.11 -7.83
N LEU A 766 10.21 16.21 -7.71
CA LEU A 766 9.00 16.38 -6.91
C LEU A 766 9.13 15.80 -5.49
N GLY A 767 10.25 15.12 -5.21
CA GLY A 767 10.48 14.39 -3.98
C GLY A 767 9.81 13.03 -3.93
N ALA A 768 9.97 12.35 -2.81
CA ALA A 768 9.33 11.06 -2.60
C ALA A 768 7.81 11.18 -2.73
N PRO A 769 7.12 10.14 -3.21
CA PRO A 769 5.66 10.13 -3.27
C PRO A 769 5.06 10.12 -1.86
N THR A 770 4.90 11.31 -1.26
CA THR A 770 4.38 11.50 0.10
C THR A 770 2.87 11.48 0.20
N GLY A 771 2.17 11.29 -0.91
CA GLY A 771 0.71 11.21 -0.94
C GLY A 771 0.22 9.97 -0.21
N VAL A 772 -0.58 10.17 0.87
CA VAL A 772 -1.27 9.04 1.51
C VAL A 772 -2.18 8.40 0.47
N PRO A 773 -2.01 7.12 0.12
CA PRO A 773 -2.86 6.47 -0.87
C PRO A 773 -4.33 6.61 -0.46
N LEU A 774 -5.21 6.88 -1.42
CA LEU A 774 -6.65 7.02 -1.15
C LEU A 774 -7.21 5.79 -0.41
N VAL A 775 -6.69 4.61 -0.72
CA VAL A 775 -6.99 3.35 0.00
C VAL A 775 -6.72 3.49 1.49
N ALA A 776 -5.56 4.02 1.86
CA ALA A 776 -5.17 4.21 3.25
C ALA A 776 -6.10 5.19 3.97
N LEU A 777 -6.52 6.28 3.30
CA LEU A 777 -7.50 7.24 3.83
C LEU A 777 -8.88 6.59 4.03
N VAL A 778 -9.34 5.78 3.07
CA VAL A 778 -10.62 5.08 3.16
C VAL A 778 -10.60 4.05 4.29
N LEU A 779 -9.52 3.26 4.40
CA LEU A 779 -9.36 2.28 5.49
C LEU A 779 -9.27 2.97 6.86
N ALA A 780 -8.53 4.07 6.96
CA ALA A 780 -8.47 4.87 8.18
C ALA A 780 -9.84 5.45 8.56
N ALA A 781 -10.59 6.00 7.60
CA ALA A 781 -11.93 6.51 7.83
C ALA A 781 -12.89 5.39 8.30
N ALA A 782 -12.85 4.23 7.66
CA ALA A 782 -13.66 3.07 8.06
C ALA A 782 -13.31 2.62 9.49
N ALA A 783 -12.04 2.53 9.84
CA ALA A 783 -11.57 2.17 11.17
C ALA A 783 -12.02 3.21 12.23
N ILE A 784 -11.95 4.50 11.91
CA ILE A 784 -12.45 5.58 12.77
C ILE A 784 -13.97 5.44 13.01
N ILE A 785 -14.74 5.18 11.97
CA ILE A 785 -16.19 4.99 12.07
C ILE A 785 -16.50 3.81 13.00
N VAL A 786 -15.78 2.69 12.86
CA VAL A 786 -15.93 1.51 13.74
C VAL A 786 -15.60 1.87 15.19
N ALA A 787 -14.46 2.54 15.42
CA ALA A 787 -14.03 2.94 16.76
C ALA A 787 -15.00 3.92 17.44
N LEU A 788 -15.49 4.93 16.71
CA LEU A 788 -16.51 5.85 17.21
C LEU A 788 -17.83 5.15 17.46
N GLY A 789 -18.29 4.29 16.56
CA GLY A 789 -19.49 3.49 16.72
C GLY A 789 -19.43 2.62 17.97
N ALA A 790 -18.32 1.90 18.17
CA ALA A 790 -18.06 1.11 19.37
C ALA A 790 -18.09 1.96 20.64
N THR A 791 -17.43 3.12 20.61
CA THR A 791 -17.37 4.05 21.72
C THR A 791 -18.76 4.59 22.08
N PHE A 792 -19.56 5.01 21.10
CA PHE A 792 -20.91 5.49 21.31
C PHE A 792 -21.82 4.41 21.91
N VAL A 793 -21.74 3.19 21.42
CA VAL A 793 -22.53 2.09 21.96
C VAL A 793 -22.08 1.74 23.37
N ALA A 794 -20.78 1.64 23.63
CA ALA A 794 -20.23 1.32 24.95
C ALA A 794 -20.61 2.38 25.98
N THR A 795 -20.46 3.66 25.64
CA THR A 795 -20.83 4.79 26.54
C THR A 795 -22.35 4.94 26.69
N GLY A 796 -23.12 4.73 25.61
CA GLY A 796 -24.59 4.74 25.67
C GLY A 796 -25.16 3.64 26.55
N LEU A 797 -24.56 2.43 26.48
CA LEU A 797 -24.92 1.33 27.41
C LEU A 797 -24.58 1.65 28.87
N ALA A 798 -23.37 2.20 29.11
CA ALA A 798 -22.96 2.62 30.45
C ALA A 798 -23.86 3.72 31.01
N ALA A 799 -24.24 4.72 30.22
CA ALA A 799 -25.19 5.78 30.60
C ALA A 799 -26.59 5.24 30.87
N ALA A 800 -27.03 4.23 30.13
CA ALA A 800 -28.34 3.59 30.38
C ALA A 800 -28.38 2.78 31.69
N ASP A 801 -27.26 2.20 32.11
CA ASP A 801 -27.12 1.51 33.39
C ASP A 801 -27.06 2.49 34.58
N GLY A 802 -26.45 3.68 34.37
CA GLY A 802 -26.36 4.75 35.39
C GLY A 802 -27.68 5.52 35.67
N ARG A 803 -28.79 5.25 34.94
CA ARG A 803 -30.05 6.01 35.11
C ARG A 803 -30.61 5.92 36.52
N ALA A 804 -30.52 4.78 37.19
CA ALA A 804 -31.00 4.61 38.57
C ALA A 804 -30.20 5.50 39.54
N ASP A 805 -28.90 5.63 39.37
CA ASP A 805 -28.05 6.46 40.21
C ASP A 805 -28.28 7.96 39.94
N LEU A 806 -28.54 8.32 38.65
CA LEU A 806 -28.93 9.69 38.27
C LEU A 806 -30.30 10.09 38.80
N SER A 807 -31.28 9.15 38.91
CA SER A 807 -32.58 9.40 39.51
C SER A 807 -32.47 9.62 41.03
N THR A 808 -31.55 8.89 41.69
CA THR A 808 -31.23 9.10 43.11
C THR A 808 -30.62 10.47 43.37
N LEU A 809 -29.64 10.88 42.51
CA LEU A 809 -29.05 12.21 42.56
C LEU A 809 -30.08 13.33 42.30
N ALA A 810 -31.06 13.10 41.42
CA ALA A 810 -32.15 14.02 41.18
C ALA A 810 -33.08 14.15 42.43
N ALA A 811 -33.32 13.05 43.11
CA ALA A 811 -34.17 13.02 44.32
C ALA A 811 -33.54 13.82 45.50
N ILE A 812 -32.21 13.85 45.58
CA ILE A 812 -31.50 14.65 46.62
C ILE A 812 -31.18 16.08 46.14
N GLY A 813 -31.73 16.55 44.99
CA GLY A 813 -31.68 17.94 44.58
C GLY A 813 -30.42 18.31 43.68
N ALA A 814 -29.68 17.35 43.14
CA ALA A 814 -28.55 17.66 42.30
C ALA A 814 -28.96 18.41 41.01
N ALA A 815 -28.32 19.52 40.74
CA ALA A 815 -28.59 20.35 39.56
C ALA A 815 -28.47 19.57 38.24
N PRO A 816 -29.29 19.85 37.22
CA PRO A 816 -29.21 19.20 35.92
C PRO A 816 -27.83 19.30 35.24
N SER A 817 -27.11 20.42 35.46
CA SER A 817 -25.74 20.64 35.00
C SER A 817 -24.73 19.66 35.60
N MET A 818 -24.84 19.40 36.92
CA MET A 818 -23.96 18.46 37.61
C MET A 818 -24.15 17.03 37.10
N ARG A 819 -25.40 16.63 36.86
CA ARG A 819 -25.73 15.30 36.28
C ARG A 819 -25.17 15.16 34.86
N ARG A 820 -25.24 16.22 34.03
CA ARG A 820 -24.62 16.23 32.70
C ARG A 820 -23.09 16.11 32.80
N VAL A 821 -22.43 16.91 33.62
CA VAL A 821 -20.97 16.85 33.82
C VAL A 821 -20.54 15.46 34.28
N LEU A 822 -21.27 14.82 35.17
CA LEU A 822 -20.97 13.48 35.64
C LEU A 822 -21.07 12.45 34.50
N THR A 823 -22.14 12.48 33.70
CA THR A 823 -22.33 11.56 32.55
C THR A 823 -21.29 11.79 31.48
N LEU A 824 -20.96 13.05 31.15
CA LEU A 824 -19.88 13.42 30.24
C LEU A 824 -18.52 12.89 30.72
N SER A 825 -18.23 13.10 32.02
CA SER A 825 -16.96 12.63 32.60
C SER A 825 -16.88 11.11 32.65
N GLN A 826 -17.98 10.39 32.88
CA GLN A 826 -18.00 8.92 32.82
C GLN A 826 -17.71 8.42 31.38
N ALA A 827 -18.33 9.03 30.37
CA ALA A 827 -18.05 8.71 28.96
C ALA A 827 -16.59 9.00 28.61
N GLY A 828 -16.06 10.15 29.04
CA GLY A 828 -14.67 10.53 28.83
C GLY A 828 -13.67 9.57 29.51
N VAL A 829 -13.96 9.12 30.71
CA VAL A 829 -13.13 8.12 31.43
C VAL A 829 -13.12 6.78 30.71
N ILE A 830 -14.26 6.27 30.30
CA ILE A 830 -14.37 4.99 29.59
C ILE A 830 -13.63 5.06 28.25
N ALA A 831 -13.91 6.10 27.47
CA ALA A 831 -13.27 6.30 26.18
C ALA A 831 -11.76 6.57 26.32
N GLY A 832 -11.35 7.41 27.26
CA GLY A 832 -9.95 7.73 27.49
C GLY A 832 -9.11 6.54 27.93
N LEU A 833 -9.63 5.73 28.86
CA LEU A 833 -8.94 4.51 29.29
C LEU A 833 -8.89 3.47 28.17
N GLY A 834 -9.97 3.30 27.43
CA GLY A 834 -10.02 2.40 26.28
C GLY A 834 -9.05 2.83 25.19
N SER A 835 -9.01 4.14 24.86
CA SER A 835 -8.07 4.69 23.85
C SER A 835 -6.61 4.53 24.29
N LEU A 836 -6.27 4.81 25.54
CA LEU A 836 -4.90 4.67 26.05
C LEU A 836 -4.41 3.21 25.96
N LEU A 837 -5.22 2.28 26.47
CA LEU A 837 -4.88 0.85 26.43
C LEU A 837 -4.89 0.30 25.00
N GLY A 838 -5.80 0.76 24.16
CA GLY A 838 -5.88 0.41 22.75
C GLY A 838 -4.67 0.89 21.96
N THR A 839 -4.18 2.09 22.23
CA THR A 839 -2.96 2.61 21.58
C THR A 839 -1.75 1.74 21.92
N VAL A 840 -1.55 1.39 23.19
CA VAL A 840 -0.43 0.52 23.60
C VAL A 840 -0.53 -0.86 22.95
N ALA A 841 -1.73 -1.45 22.93
CA ALA A 841 -1.97 -2.74 22.30
C ALA A 841 -1.75 -2.66 20.76
N GLY A 842 -2.27 -1.61 20.11
CA GLY A 842 -2.16 -1.41 18.68
C GLY A 842 -0.72 -1.18 18.19
N LEU A 843 0.06 -0.38 18.92
CA LEU A 843 1.48 -0.20 18.63
C LEU A 843 2.25 -1.53 18.75
N GLY A 844 1.96 -2.33 19.78
CA GLY A 844 2.55 -3.67 19.92
C GLY A 844 2.17 -4.62 18.78
N THR A 845 0.91 -4.57 18.34
CA THR A 845 0.41 -5.36 17.20
C THR A 845 1.07 -4.90 15.90
N GLY A 846 1.13 -3.59 15.66
CA GLY A 846 1.80 -3.03 14.47
C GLY A 846 3.28 -3.42 14.42
N TRP A 847 3.99 -3.33 15.54
CA TRP A 847 5.37 -3.76 15.63
C TRP A 847 5.54 -5.25 15.30
N ALA A 848 4.69 -6.13 15.83
CA ALA A 848 4.79 -7.57 15.57
C ALA A 848 4.55 -7.91 14.09
N ILE A 849 3.60 -7.23 13.45
CA ILE A 849 3.33 -7.37 12.01
C ILE A 849 4.55 -6.91 11.20
N LEU A 850 5.05 -5.70 11.46
CA LEU A 850 6.21 -5.14 10.76
C LEU A 850 7.48 -6.00 10.95
N ALA A 851 7.70 -6.53 12.16
CA ALA A 851 8.84 -7.40 12.43
C ALA A 851 8.79 -8.70 11.60
N SER A 852 7.59 -9.23 11.34
CA SER A 852 7.41 -10.40 10.48
C SER A 852 7.70 -10.08 9.00
N TYR A 853 7.19 -8.95 8.52
CA TYR A 853 7.45 -8.50 7.15
C TYR A 853 8.94 -8.23 6.91
N ASN A 854 9.58 -7.53 7.85
CA ASN A 854 10.99 -7.16 7.74
C ASN A 854 11.92 -8.35 7.61
N ARG A 855 11.55 -9.50 8.13
CA ARG A 855 12.32 -10.73 7.90
C ARG A 855 12.32 -11.17 6.44
N GLY A 856 11.22 -10.99 5.72
CA GLY A 856 11.17 -11.25 4.28
C GLY A 856 12.19 -10.43 3.51
N PHE A 857 12.46 -9.19 3.95
CA PHE A 857 13.41 -8.27 3.31
C PHE A 857 14.86 -8.43 3.79
N THR A 858 15.07 -8.84 5.05
CA THR A 858 16.41 -8.93 5.64
C THR A 858 17.03 -10.31 5.55
N ASP A 859 16.22 -11.36 5.49
CA ASP A 859 16.67 -12.75 5.50
C ASP A 859 16.86 -13.34 4.08
N HIS A 860 16.53 -12.57 3.03
CA HIS A 860 16.74 -12.94 1.63
C HIS A 860 17.85 -12.08 1.00
N TRP A 861 18.49 -12.64 -0.03
CA TRP A 861 19.51 -11.94 -0.81
C TRP A 861 18.98 -11.63 -2.22
N PRO A 862 19.19 -10.42 -2.71
CA PRO A 862 19.76 -9.23 -2.06
C PRO A 862 18.85 -8.64 -0.98
N GLN A 863 19.45 -8.11 0.11
CA GLN A 863 18.66 -7.47 1.18
C GLN A 863 17.97 -6.21 0.68
N GLU A 864 16.72 -6.05 1.09
CA GLU A 864 15.94 -4.84 0.81
C GLU A 864 15.81 -3.95 2.05
N ILE A 865 15.39 -2.70 1.85
CA ILE A 865 15.13 -1.75 2.93
C ILE A 865 13.91 -2.24 3.74
N PRO A 866 14.06 -2.51 5.05
CA PRO A 866 12.97 -2.92 5.90
C PRO A 866 12.00 -1.76 6.17
N TYR A 867 10.78 -2.09 6.63
CA TYR A 867 9.84 -1.09 7.14
C TYR A 867 10.38 -0.45 8.41
N PRO A 868 10.55 0.87 8.49
CA PRO A 868 10.82 1.54 9.75
C PRO A 868 9.59 1.48 10.66
N PHE A 869 9.80 1.56 11.98
CA PHE A 869 8.67 1.63 12.90
C PHE A 869 8.22 3.09 13.05
N ALA A 870 7.16 3.45 12.33
CA ALA A 870 6.61 4.80 12.34
C ALA A 870 5.33 4.88 13.16
N VAL A 871 5.25 5.89 14.03
CA VAL A 871 4.05 6.20 14.81
C VAL A 871 3.29 7.33 14.13
N PRO A 872 2.12 7.06 13.51
CA PRO A 872 1.42 8.09 12.77
C PRO A 872 0.85 9.16 13.70
N GLY A 873 1.16 10.44 13.44
CA GLY A 873 0.65 11.58 14.21
C GLY A 873 -0.89 11.66 14.22
N VAL A 874 -1.52 11.23 13.13
CA VAL A 874 -3.00 11.12 13.03
C VAL A 874 -3.57 10.17 14.08
N VAL A 875 -2.88 9.08 14.41
CA VAL A 875 -3.32 8.14 15.45
C VAL A 875 -3.28 8.80 16.83
N LEU A 876 -2.25 9.59 17.08
CA LEU A 876 -2.17 10.37 18.34
C LEU A 876 -3.30 11.40 18.43
N LEU A 877 -3.66 12.04 17.33
CA LEU A 877 -4.81 12.94 17.27
C LEU A 877 -6.13 12.20 17.56
N LEU A 878 -6.30 10.98 17.03
CA LEU A 878 -7.46 10.14 17.29
C LEU A 878 -7.55 9.73 18.76
N LEU A 879 -6.44 9.43 19.41
CA LEU A 879 -6.36 9.11 20.83
C LEU A 879 -7.02 10.20 21.69
N VAL A 880 -6.84 11.46 21.33
CA VAL A 880 -7.39 12.62 22.04
C VAL A 880 -8.83 12.91 21.58
N SER A 881 -9.12 12.80 20.28
CA SER A 881 -10.42 13.15 19.70
C SER A 881 -11.53 12.16 20.09
N ILE A 882 -11.24 10.86 20.17
CA ILE A 882 -12.25 9.84 20.52
C ILE A 882 -12.90 10.10 21.90
N PRO A 883 -12.16 10.34 23.00
CA PRO A 883 -12.75 10.71 24.26
C PRO A 883 -13.58 12.01 24.21
N VAL A 884 -13.09 13.03 23.49
CA VAL A 884 -13.78 14.31 23.32
C VAL A 884 -15.11 14.12 22.57
N ILE A 885 -15.08 13.42 21.44
CA ILE A 885 -16.29 13.14 20.64
C ILE A 885 -17.28 12.28 21.43
N ALA A 886 -16.80 11.29 22.20
CA ALA A 886 -17.64 10.46 23.07
C ALA A 886 -18.33 11.31 24.15
N MET A 887 -17.62 12.24 24.76
CA MET A 887 -18.18 13.20 25.71
C MET A 887 -19.25 14.07 25.04
N LEU A 888 -18.95 14.72 23.92
CA LEU A 888 -19.87 15.59 23.19
C LEU A 888 -21.12 14.82 22.75
N GLY A 889 -20.96 13.64 22.14
CA GLY A 889 -22.06 12.80 21.69
C GLY A 889 -22.98 12.34 22.83
N THR A 890 -22.39 11.94 23.97
CA THR A 890 -23.17 11.60 25.17
C THR A 890 -23.93 12.82 25.71
N GLY A 891 -23.32 14.00 25.64
CA GLY A 891 -23.93 15.26 26.04
C GLY A 891 -25.18 15.65 25.23
N LEU A 892 -25.10 15.39 23.90
CA LEU A 892 -26.21 15.63 22.97
C LEU A 892 -27.38 14.67 23.15
N VAL A 893 -27.11 13.40 23.46
CA VAL A 893 -28.15 12.34 23.63
C VAL A 893 -28.82 12.38 25.02
N THR A 894 -28.13 12.89 26.04
CA THR A 894 -28.68 12.98 27.40
C THR A 894 -29.69 14.12 27.49
N ARG A 895 -31.00 13.74 27.51
CA ARG A 895 -32.06 14.70 27.77
C ARG A 895 -31.98 15.19 29.21
N ALA A 896 -32.03 16.50 29.41
CA ALA A 896 -31.93 17.16 30.72
C ALA A 896 -33.16 16.85 31.64
N ARG A 897 -34.27 16.43 31.05
CA ARG A 897 -35.51 16.08 31.77
C ARG A 897 -35.68 14.56 31.71
N LEU A 898 -35.39 13.88 32.82
CA LEU A 898 -35.76 12.48 33.01
C LEU A 898 -37.25 12.43 33.45
N PRO A 899 -38.10 11.58 32.83
CA PRO A 899 -39.40 11.29 33.41
C PRO A 899 -39.16 10.66 34.79
N ILE A 900 -39.90 11.14 35.77
CA ILE A 900 -39.88 10.58 37.12
C ILE A 900 -40.53 9.19 37.00
N GLU A 901 -39.69 8.13 36.92
CA GLU A 901 -40.21 6.78 37.07
C GLU A 901 -40.64 6.61 38.51
N ARG A 902 -41.97 6.67 38.76
CA ARG A 902 -42.56 6.22 40.02
C ARG A 902 -42.15 4.76 40.18
N ARG A 903 -41.45 4.43 41.27
CA ARG A 903 -41.34 3.07 41.73
C ARG A 903 -42.78 2.64 42.01
N ALA A 904 -43.34 1.75 41.20
CA ALA A 904 -44.45 0.95 41.63
C ALA A 904 -43.90 0.01 42.70
N ASP A 905 -44.38 0.20 43.92
CA ASP A 905 -44.12 -0.65 45.05
C ASP A 905 -44.53 -2.10 44.78
#